data_f83c8ef6bc40ab8e2a4766725adf6bd8
#
_entry.id   f83c8ef6bc40ab8e2a4766725adf6bd8
#
_cell.length_a   1.000
_cell.length_b   1.000
_cell.length_c   1.000
_cell.angle_alpha   90.00
_cell.angle_beta   90.00
_cell.angle_gamma   90.00
#
_symmetry.space_group_name_H-M   'P 1'
#
loop_
_entity.id
_entity.type
_entity.pdbx_description
1 polymer ?
#
loop_
_entity_poly.entity_id
_entity_poly.type
_entity_poly.pdbx_seq_one_letter_code
_entity_poly.pdbx_strand_id
1 'polypeptide(L)'
;MRNTTRFAPNRALDVICLGRFAVDFYAQQIGARLEDVTSFAKYLGGSSANTAFGCARLGLKAALISRIGDDGLGRFLVETIAREGCDVSHVSTDPSRLTGAVVLGIKDKDTFPLIFMRENCADMAIAESDVEESFIAGSKALLITGTHFSTQYIDRISNLALDRARKNDVRTVLDIDYRPVLWGLTKRGDGETRYVRSDTVSAHLQRILPKIDLVVGTIEEFNIAGGSTDIMESLRTVRALTAGVLLVKRGPIGCAVIDGAIPGSLDEGFNGRGVEVAVLNVLGAGDAFSAGFLSGWVRGEDYDASCRYANACGALVVSRHGCAPAMPTRVELDYFLANAESIPRPDQDVTLSRLHRVTAPRTQRDEVFAFAFDHRNQFFALAQEAQASESSLGALKRLFVEAVGQTEQACSLSGSVGMLCDDRYGQDALDAASGRGWWIGRPVELPGSNPLQFDRGRSIGTHLLSWPQEHIAKCLVKYHPDDDIDNRLEQEAQLGALYDAVQASGHELLLEIIPPKELPRASDTVLRSLKRLYNLGIYPEWWKLEPMSTGQWQAIDALIVERDPYCRGVLVLGQSATIAELSAGFRAARDSTICRGFAVGRTIFEEPSRRWLAGAIDDEMLIREVRAKFEMLIDAWRAVRRVGQPQGAVA
;
A
#
# COMPACT_ATOMS: atom_id res chain seq x y z
N MET A 1 2.89 4.41 -33.70
CA MET A 1 1.57 4.42 -34.37
C MET A 1 0.64 5.32 -33.56
N ARG A 2 -0.08 6.27 -34.21
CA ARG A 2 -0.97 7.19 -33.49
C ARG A 2 -2.17 6.45 -32.93
N ASN A 3 -2.56 6.80 -31.70
CA ASN A 3 -3.85 6.40 -31.15
C ASN A 3 -4.97 7.18 -31.87
N THR A 4 -5.86 6.44 -32.53
CA THR A 4 -6.97 7.03 -33.28
C THR A 4 -8.25 7.14 -32.46
N THR A 5 -8.27 6.55 -31.27
CA THR A 5 -9.44 6.55 -30.38
C THR A 5 -9.74 7.96 -29.87
N ARG A 6 -10.99 8.39 -30.02
CA ARG A 6 -11.47 9.65 -29.48
C ARG A 6 -12.25 9.41 -28.20
N PHE A 7 -11.95 10.19 -27.16
CA PHE A 7 -12.64 10.15 -25.90
C PHE A 7 -13.50 11.41 -25.75
N ALA A 8 -14.67 11.27 -25.16
CA ALA A 8 -15.50 12.40 -24.80
C ALA A 8 -14.76 13.31 -23.81
N PRO A 9 -14.73 14.62 -24.05
CA PRO A 9 -14.02 15.57 -23.17
C PRO A 9 -14.73 15.74 -21.81
N ASN A 10 -14.02 16.31 -20.86
CA ASN A 10 -14.56 16.73 -19.55
C ASN A 10 -15.25 15.63 -18.73
N ARG A 11 -14.78 14.39 -18.83
CA ARG A 11 -15.23 13.29 -17.98
C ARG A 11 -14.53 13.34 -16.62
N ALA A 12 -15.30 13.12 -15.55
CA ALA A 12 -14.78 13.13 -14.18
C ALA A 12 -13.81 11.97 -13.93
N LEU A 13 -14.06 10.82 -14.57
CA LEU A 13 -13.27 9.59 -14.46
C LEU A 13 -12.57 9.26 -15.78
N ASP A 14 -11.39 8.68 -15.69
CA ASP A 14 -10.65 8.16 -16.84
C ASP A 14 -11.13 6.75 -17.20
N VAL A 15 -11.32 5.89 -16.21
CA VAL A 15 -11.75 4.50 -16.42
C VAL A 15 -12.62 4.00 -15.27
N ILE A 16 -13.68 3.30 -15.61
CA ILE A 16 -14.44 2.47 -14.68
C ILE A 16 -14.12 1.02 -15.02
N CYS A 17 -13.76 0.21 -14.02
CA CYS A 17 -13.65 -1.24 -14.15
C CYS A 17 -14.86 -1.88 -13.51
N LEU A 18 -15.53 -2.80 -14.23
CA LEU A 18 -16.67 -3.56 -13.70
C LEU A 18 -16.26 -5.02 -13.58
N GLY A 19 -16.47 -5.60 -12.40
CA GLY A 19 -16.31 -7.04 -12.31
C GLY A 19 -15.78 -7.58 -10.99
N ARG A 20 -14.86 -8.56 -11.08
CA ARG A 20 -14.36 -9.34 -9.95
C ARG A 20 -13.64 -8.48 -8.93
N PHE A 21 -14.04 -8.67 -7.66
CA PHE A 21 -13.44 -8.07 -6.49
C PHE A 21 -13.37 -9.12 -5.38
N ALA A 22 -12.20 -9.69 -5.17
CA ALA A 22 -12.00 -10.84 -4.31
C ALA A 22 -10.70 -10.72 -3.53
N VAL A 23 -10.57 -11.49 -2.46
CA VAL A 23 -9.31 -11.60 -1.72
C VAL A 23 -8.48 -12.73 -2.30
N ASP A 24 -7.23 -12.43 -2.60
CA ASP A 24 -6.24 -13.42 -3.00
C ASP A 24 -5.36 -13.81 -1.80
N PHE A 25 -5.36 -15.09 -1.43
CA PHE A 25 -4.47 -15.68 -0.43
C PHE A 25 -3.27 -16.32 -1.12
N TYR A 26 -2.16 -15.60 -1.19
CA TYR A 26 -0.91 -16.06 -1.79
C TYR A 26 -0.06 -16.83 -0.79
N ALA A 27 0.33 -18.06 -1.12
CA ALA A 27 1.28 -18.83 -0.33
C ALA A 27 2.59 -18.06 -0.11
N GLN A 28 3.07 -18.04 1.13
CA GLN A 28 4.36 -17.40 1.46
C GLN A 28 5.56 -18.36 1.27
N GLN A 29 5.31 -19.68 1.25
CA GLN A 29 6.34 -20.67 0.98
C GLN A 29 6.43 -20.90 -0.54
N ILE A 30 7.32 -20.17 -1.21
CA ILE A 30 7.61 -20.34 -2.64
C ILE A 30 8.31 -21.67 -2.86
N GLY A 31 7.87 -22.42 -3.88
CA GLY A 31 8.41 -23.76 -4.20
C GLY A 31 7.68 -24.91 -3.51
N ALA A 32 6.78 -24.62 -2.55
CA ALA A 32 5.98 -25.64 -1.89
C ALA A 32 4.75 -26.04 -2.73
N ARG A 33 4.30 -27.31 -2.59
CA ARG A 33 2.98 -27.70 -3.05
C ARG A 33 1.93 -26.99 -2.17
N LEU A 34 0.74 -26.75 -2.69
CA LEU A 34 -0.29 -26.04 -1.92
C LEU A 34 -0.66 -26.76 -0.61
N GLU A 35 -0.59 -28.09 -0.61
CA GLU A 35 -0.83 -28.96 0.55
C GLU A 35 0.20 -28.78 1.67
N ASP A 36 1.42 -28.31 1.32
CA ASP A 36 2.53 -28.15 2.26
C ASP A 36 2.70 -26.67 2.73
N VAL A 37 1.84 -25.78 2.23
CA VAL A 37 1.84 -24.36 2.60
C VAL A 37 1.29 -24.17 4.02
N THR A 38 2.01 -23.41 4.84
CA THR A 38 1.65 -23.17 6.25
C THR A 38 1.18 -21.74 6.53
N SER A 39 1.42 -20.79 5.59
CA SER A 39 1.01 -19.39 5.77
C SER A 39 0.74 -18.71 4.44
N PHE A 40 -0.19 -17.75 4.47
CA PHE A 40 -0.65 -17.00 3.31
C PHE A 40 -0.59 -15.49 3.57
N ALA A 41 -0.15 -14.73 2.58
CA ALA A 41 -0.33 -13.30 2.53
C ALA A 41 -1.69 -12.97 1.90
N LYS A 42 -2.40 -12.03 2.50
CA LYS A 42 -3.72 -11.56 2.04
C LYS A 42 -3.57 -10.34 1.17
N TYR A 43 -4.03 -10.41 -0.08
CA TYR A 43 -3.97 -9.32 -1.04
C TYR A 43 -5.32 -9.03 -1.67
N LEU A 44 -5.46 -7.81 -2.23
CA LEU A 44 -6.54 -7.49 -3.14
C LEU A 44 -6.35 -8.29 -4.43
N GLY A 45 -7.43 -8.85 -4.95
CA GLY A 45 -7.49 -9.63 -6.18
C GLY A 45 -8.78 -9.43 -6.94
N GLY A 46 -8.89 -10.16 -8.05
CA GLY A 46 -9.95 -10.00 -9.04
C GLY A 46 -9.49 -9.12 -10.20
N SER A 47 -9.58 -9.62 -11.43
CA SER A 47 -8.98 -8.97 -12.62
C SER A 47 -9.44 -7.53 -12.82
N SER A 48 -10.74 -7.24 -12.65
CA SER A 48 -11.27 -5.88 -12.79
C SER A 48 -10.75 -4.96 -11.69
N ALA A 49 -10.72 -5.43 -10.45
CA ALA A 49 -10.20 -4.66 -9.32
C ALA A 49 -8.69 -4.47 -9.40
N ASN A 50 -7.93 -5.50 -9.82
CA ASN A 50 -6.50 -5.38 -10.07
C ASN A 50 -6.21 -4.31 -11.14
N THR A 51 -6.96 -4.30 -12.24
CA THR A 51 -6.79 -3.29 -13.30
C THR A 51 -7.14 -1.90 -12.79
N ALA A 52 -8.23 -1.73 -12.01
CA ALA A 52 -8.59 -0.45 -11.40
C ALA A 52 -7.50 0.06 -10.43
N PHE A 53 -6.97 -0.84 -9.61
CA PHE A 53 -5.86 -0.57 -8.69
C PHE A 53 -4.61 -0.09 -9.44
N GLY A 54 -4.21 -0.81 -10.49
CA GLY A 54 -3.07 -0.42 -11.32
C GLY A 54 -3.27 0.91 -12.03
N CYS A 55 -4.47 1.16 -12.58
CA CYS A 55 -4.82 2.44 -13.19
C CYS A 55 -4.70 3.61 -12.19
N ALA A 56 -5.21 3.44 -10.96
CA ALA A 56 -5.11 4.44 -9.90
C ALA A 56 -3.63 4.70 -9.53
N ARG A 57 -2.82 3.65 -9.34
CA ARG A 57 -1.37 3.78 -9.09
C ARG A 57 -0.61 4.52 -10.19
N LEU A 58 -1.05 4.38 -11.43
CA LEU A 58 -0.48 5.09 -12.58
C LEU A 58 -1.06 6.50 -12.76
N GLY A 59 -1.86 6.98 -11.79
CA GLY A 59 -2.38 8.33 -11.74
C GLY A 59 -3.60 8.58 -12.63
N LEU A 60 -4.36 7.55 -13.00
CA LEU A 60 -5.68 7.71 -13.61
C LEU A 60 -6.74 7.91 -12.53
N LYS A 61 -7.77 8.67 -12.86
CA LYS A 61 -9.01 8.74 -12.07
C LYS A 61 -9.82 7.46 -12.33
N ALA A 62 -9.49 6.40 -11.58
CA ALA A 62 -10.11 5.09 -11.73
C ALA A 62 -11.28 4.91 -10.77
N ALA A 63 -12.25 4.08 -11.16
CA ALA A 63 -13.36 3.67 -10.32
C ALA A 63 -13.66 2.18 -10.48
N LEU A 64 -14.31 1.58 -9.48
CA LEU A 64 -14.72 0.18 -9.51
C LEU A 64 -16.23 0.05 -9.31
N ILE A 65 -16.90 -0.70 -10.18
CA ILE A 65 -18.26 -1.21 -9.96
C ILE A 65 -18.15 -2.68 -9.59
N SER A 66 -18.56 -3.01 -8.36
CA SER A 66 -18.55 -4.40 -7.87
C SER A 66 -19.42 -4.55 -6.63
N ARG A 67 -19.41 -5.75 -6.03
CA ARG A 67 -20.02 -6.02 -4.73
C ARG A 67 -19.07 -6.78 -3.80
N ILE A 68 -19.18 -6.50 -2.51
CA ILE A 68 -18.51 -7.21 -1.43
C ILE A 68 -19.54 -7.79 -0.48
N GLY A 69 -19.16 -8.79 0.33
CA GLY A 69 -19.94 -9.24 1.47
C GLY A 69 -19.84 -8.28 2.65
N ASP A 70 -20.80 -8.33 3.56
CA ASP A 70 -20.69 -7.64 4.86
C ASP A 70 -19.78 -8.43 5.81
N ASP A 71 -18.52 -8.51 5.46
CA ASP A 71 -17.49 -9.24 6.19
C ASP A 71 -16.15 -8.48 6.24
N GLY A 72 -15.20 -8.97 7.07
CA GLY A 72 -13.88 -8.34 7.23
C GLY A 72 -13.03 -8.37 5.96
N LEU A 73 -13.26 -9.34 5.06
CA LEU A 73 -12.55 -9.41 3.78
C LEU A 73 -13.05 -8.34 2.82
N GLY A 74 -14.37 -8.12 2.77
CA GLY A 74 -14.97 -7.06 1.96
C GLY A 74 -14.50 -5.67 2.39
N ARG A 75 -14.51 -5.38 3.70
CA ARG A 75 -13.98 -4.10 4.23
C ARG A 75 -12.52 -3.91 3.89
N PHE A 76 -11.68 -4.94 4.05
CA PHE A 76 -10.27 -4.91 3.65
C PHE A 76 -10.09 -4.52 2.17
N LEU A 77 -10.89 -5.09 1.27
CA LEU A 77 -10.81 -4.81 -0.17
C LEU A 77 -11.13 -3.36 -0.47
N VAL A 78 -12.25 -2.84 0.07
CA VAL A 78 -12.68 -1.45 -0.16
C VAL A 78 -11.65 -0.46 0.39
N GLU A 79 -11.18 -0.65 1.63
CA GLU A 79 -10.18 0.21 2.24
C GLU A 79 -8.84 0.18 1.46
N THR A 80 -8.46 -0.99 0.95
CA THR A 80 -7.21 -1.15 0.19
C THR A 80 -7.26 -0.39 -1.13
N ILE A 81 -8.32 -0.56 -1.93
CA ILE A 81 -8.40 0.08 -3.24
C ILE A 81 -8.71 1.59 -3.13
N ALA A 82 -9.50 2.00 -2.12
CA ALA A 82 -9.77 3.41 -1.85
C ALA A 82 -8.50 4.17 -1.44
N ARG A 83 -7.59 3.51 -0.70
CA ARG A 83 -6.28 4.09 -0.34
C ARG A 83 -5.44 4.40 -1.56
N GLU A 84 -5.57 3.64 -2.64
CA GLU A 84 -4.89 3.92 -3.92
C GLU A 84 -5.54 5.07 -4.72
N GLY A 85 -6.62 5.66 -4.21
CA GLY A 85 -7.32 6.77 -4.88
C GLY A 85 -8.36 6.30 -5.90
N CYS A 86 -8.73 5.03 -5.91
CA CYS A 86 -9.82 4.51 -6.73
C CYS A 86 -11.18 4.88 -6.11
N ASP A 87 -12.10 5.37 -6.91
CA ASP A 87 -13.48 5.64 -6.49
C ASP A 87 -14.23 4.33 -6.24
N VAL A 88 -14.71 4.16 -5.01
CA VAL A 88 -15.45 2.98 -4.54
C VAL A 88 -16.93 3.28 -4.27
N SER A 89 -17.43 4.42 -4.69
CA SER A 89 -18.83 4.84 -4.45
C SER A 89 -19.86 3.90 -5.05
N HIS A 90 -19.46 3.08 -6.02
CA HIS A 90 -20.30 2.06 -6.68
C HIS A 90 -19.85 0.63 -6.34
N VAL A 91 -19.19 0.46 -5.18
CA VAL A 91 -18.95 -0.84 -4.57
C VAL A 91 -20.03 -1.06 -3.50
N SER A 92 -21.01 -1.88 -3.82
CA SER A 92 -22.14 -2.16 -2.91
C SER A 92 -21.83 -3.32 -1.97
N THR A 93 -22.48 -3.33 -0.79
CA THR A 93 -22.38 -4.42 0.18
C THR A 93 -23.57 -5.36 0.04
N ASP A 94 -23.32 -6.67 -0.08
CA ASP A 94 -24.34 -7.71 -0.09
C ASP A 94 -24.40 -8.37 1.30
N PRO A 95 -25.52 -8.22 2.04
CA PRO A 95 -25.63 -8.76 3.39
C PRO A 95 -25.86 -10.29 3.41
N SER A 96 -26.13 -10.91 2.27
CA SER A 96 -26.48 -12.33 2.16
C SER A 96 -25.38 -13.22 1.58
N ARG A 97 -24.31 -12.60 1.03
CA ARG A 97 -23.22 -13.32 0.39
C ARG A 97 -21.88 -12.94 0.99
N LEU A 98 -20.96 -13.88 0.97
CA LEU A 98 -19.57 -13.60 1.37
C LEU A 98 -18.77 -12.97 0.24
N THR A 99 -17.75 -12.25 0.62
CA THR A 99 -16.71 -11.79 -0.29
C THR A 99 -16.00 -12.98 -0.94
N GLY A 100 -15.78 -12.92 -2.26
CA GLY A 100 -15.08 -13.97 -2.98
C GLY A 100 -13.61 -14.07 -2.57
N ALA A 101 -13.06 -15.28 -2.63
CA ALA A 101 -11.66 -15.53 -2.31
C ALA A 101 -11.01 -16.47 -3.33
N VAL A 102 -9.68 -16.34 -3.48
CA VAL A 102 -8.84 -17.26 -4.25
C VAL A 102 -7.68 -17.69 -3.38
N VAL A 103 -7.43 -18.98 -3.29
CA VAL A 103 -6.25 -19.54 -2.62
C VAL A 103 -5.28 -20.00 -3.69
N LEU A 104 -4.01 -19.60 -3.56
CA LEU A 104 -3.04 -19.89 -4.60
C LEU A 104 -1.63 -20.12 -4.04
N GLY A 105 -0.92 -21.02 -4.72
CA GLY A 105 0.49 -21.32 -4.50
C GLY A 105 1.37 -20.83 -5.64
N ILE A 106 2.65 -20.71 -5.39
CA ILE A 106 3.69 -20.52 -6.40
C ILE A 106 4.68 -21.65 -6.22
N LYS A 107 4.53 -22.73 -7.00
CA LYS A 107 5.44 -23.87 -6.93
C LYS A 107 6.71 -23.61 -7.73
N ASP A 108 6.54 -23.09 -8.94
CA ASP A 108 7.61 -22.63 -9.83
C ASP A 108 7.05 -21.57 -10.79
N LYS A 109 7.88 -21.10 -11.74
CA LYS A 109 7.49 -20.07 -12.71
C LYS A 109 6.34 -20.48 -13.65
N ASP A 110 6.05 -21.78 -13.77
CA ASP A 110 5.08 -22.35 -14.69
C ASP A 110 3.90 -23.04 -13.97
N THR A 111 4.01 -23.31 -12.66
CA THR A 111 3.04 -24.08 -11.85
C THR A 111 2.48 -23.23 -10.72
N PHE A 112 1.20 -22.87 -10.81
CA PHE A 112 0.51 -22.00 -9.85
C PHE A 112 -0.85 -22.60 -9.47
N PRO A 113 -0.91 -23.55 -8.52
CA PRO A 113 -2.19 -24.11 -8.09
C PRO A 113 -3.13 -23.00 -7.59
N LEU A 114 -4.33 -22.98 -8.17
CA LEU A 114 -5.35 -21.96 -7.94
C LEU A 114 -6.67 -22.62 -7.56
N ILE A 115 -7.25 -22.21 -6.44
CA ILE A 115 -8.60 -22.62 -6.01
C ILE A 115 -9.48 -21.39 -5.90
N PHE A 116 -10.47 -21.29 -6.78
CA PHE A 116 -11.45 -20.21 -6.77
C PHE A 116 -12.60 -20.53 -5.78
N MET A 117 -12.60 -19.88 -4.64
CA MET A 117 -13.71 -19.94 -3.66
C MET A 117 -14.74 -18.86 -3.98
N ARG A 118 -15.41 -19.01 -5.14
CA ARG A 118 -16.26 -17.95 -5.71
C ARG A 118 -17.70 -18.39 -5.97
N GLU A 119 -18.12 -19.49 -5.39
CA GLU A 119 -19.50 -19.97 -5.54
C GLU A 119 -20.46 -19.04 -4.78
N ASN A 120 -21.40 -18.47 -5.50
CA ASN A 120 -22.40 -17.54 -4.94
C ASN A 120 -21.81 -16.38 -4.12
N CYS A 121 -20.60 -15.88 -4.49
CA CYS A 121 -19.98 -14.74 -3.82
C CYS A 121 -20.62 -13.40 -4.24
N ALA A 122 -20.36 -12.36 -3.47
CA ALA A 122 -21.02 -11.05 -3.61
C ALA A 122 -20.82 -10.41 -4.99
N ASP A 123 -19.61 -10.43 -5.56
CA ASP A 123 -19.31 -9.81 -6.86
C ASP A 123 -20.00 -10.52 -8.05
N MET A 124 -20.51 -11.73 -7.89
CA MET A 124 -21.37 -12.40 -8.87
C MET A 124 -22.83 -11.95 -8.79
N ALA A 125 -23.17 -11.07 -7.86
CA ALA A 125 -24.52 -10.56 -7.62
C ALA A 125 -24.64 -9.05 -7.88
N ILE A 126 -23.73 -8.46 -8.66
CA ILE A 126 -23.86 -7.05 -9.09
C ILE A 126 -25.26 -6.86 -9.68
N ALA A 127 -25.99 -5.87 -9.16
CA ALA A 127 -27.38 -5.60 -9.57
C ALA A 127 -27.46 -4.48 -10.63
N GLU A 128 -28.62 -4.35 -11.23
CA GLU A 128 -28.89 -3.26 -12.18
C GLU A 128 -28.74 -1.87 -11.56
N SER A 129 -29.04 -1.74 -10.26
CA SER A 129 -28.84 -0.51 -9.49
C SER A 129 -27.36 -0.11 -9.31
N ASP A 130 -26.44 -1.08 -9.37
CA ASP A 130 -25.01 -0.80 -9.17
C ASP A 130 -24.35 -0.24 -10.45
N VAL A 131 -24.93 -0.50 -11.62
CA VAL A 131 -24.43 -0.06 -12.92
C VAL A 131 -25.10 1.23 -13.39
N GLU A 132 -25.24 2.22 -12.53
CA GLU A 132 -25.95 3.47 -12.77
C GLU A 132 -25.48 4.18 -14.03
N GLU A 133 -26.42 4.58 -14.93
CA GLU A 133 -26.11 5.17 -16.22
C GLU A 133 -25.35 6.50 -16.08
N SER A 134 -25.75 7.34 -15.11
CA SER A 134 -25.11 8.62 -14.85
C SER A 134 -23.66 8.50 -14.41
N PHE A 135 -23.35 7.47 -13.60
CA PHE A 135 -21.99 7.19 -13.16
C PHE A 135 -21.12 6.70 -14.33
N ILE A 136 -21.63 5.73 -15.11
CA ILE A 136 -20.93 5.23 -16.30
C ILE A 136 -20.66 6.39 -17.28
N ALA A 137 -21.65 7.24 -17.52
CA ALA A 137 -21.52 8.41 -18.38
C ALA A 137 -20.45 9.41 -17.91
N GLY A 138 -20.07 9.38 -16.64
CA GLY A 138 -19.00 10.21 -16.06
C GLY A 138 -17.58 9.79 -16.45
N SER A 139 -17.39 8.66 -17.16
CA SER A 139 -16.06 8.13 -17.49
C SER A 139 -15.70 8.24 -18.97
N LYS A 140 -14.40 8.17 -19.29
CA LYS A 140 -13.91 8.07 -20.68
C LYS A 140 -14.03 6.63 -21.20
N ALA A 141 -13.80 5.64 -20.33
CA ALA A 141 -13.81 4.23 -20.68
C ALA A 141 -14.46 3.36 -19.61
N LEU A 142 -15.12 2.27 -20.02
CA LEU A 142 -15.61 1.19 -19.18
C LEU A 142 -14.91 -0.11 -19.57
N LEU A 143 -14.18 -0.72 -18.62
CA LEU A 143 -13.54 -2.02 -18.79
C LEU A 143 -14.40 -3.09 -18.10
N ILE A 144 -14.65 -4.20 -18.80
CA ILE A 144 -15.24 -5.42 -18.27
C ILE A 144 -14.35 -6.59 -18.65
N THR A 145 -14.17 -7.55 -17.73
CA THR A 145 -13.42 -8.78 -18.01
C THR A 145 -14.35 -9.91 -18.44
N GLY A 146 -13.88 -10.80 -19.30
CA GLY A 146 -14.67 -11.89 -19.87
C GLY A 146 -15.27 -12.85 -18.84
N THR A 147 -14.67 -12.98 -17.68
CA THR A 147 -15.23 -13.76 -16.57
C THR A 147 -16.57 -13.21 -16.03
N HIS A 148 -16.86 -11.93 -16.27
CA HIS A 148 -18.15 -11.31 -15.92
C HIS A 148 -19.26 -11.52 -17.00
N PHE A 149 -19.03 -12.45 -17.92
CA PHE A 149 -20.04 -12.98 -18.83
C PHE A 149 -20.28 -14.49 -18.62
N SER A 150 -19.69 -15.10 -17.60
CA SER A 150 -19.66 -16.55 -17.39
C SER A 150 -20.98 -17.14 -16.86
N THR A 151 -21.90 -16.34 -16.32
CA THR A 151 -23.22 -16.80 -15.89
C THR A 151 -24.32 -15.92 -16.51
N GLN A 152 -25.50 -16.49 -16.74
CA GLN A 152 -26.60 -15.78 -17.39
C GLN A 152 -27.00 -14.48 -16.67
N TYR A 153 -26.94 -14.47 -15.33
CA TYR A 153 -27.30 -13.28 -14.54
C TYR A 153 -26.29 -12.16 -14.74
N ILE A 154 -25.00 -12.44 -14.51
CA ILE A 154 -23.99 -11.39 -14.59
C ILE A 154 -23.71 -10.96 -16.04
N ASP A 155 -23.90 -11.84 -17.02
CA ASP A 155 -23.86 -11.50 -18.44
C ASP A 155 -24.90 -10.43 -18.79
N ARG A 156 -26.14 -10.58 -18.30
CA ARG A 156 -27.19 -9.57 -18.51
C ARG A 156 -26.80 -8.20 -17.94
N ILE A 157 -26.24 -8.18 -16.74
CA ILE A 157 -25.82 -6.93 -16.06
C ILE A 157 -24.62 -6.30 -16.79
N SER A 158 -23.65 -7.10 -17.19
CA SER A 158 -22.49 -6.65 -17.97
C SER A 158 -22.89 -6.07 -19.33
N ASN A 159 -23.84 -6.72 -20.02
CA ASN A 159 -24.39 -6.20 -21.28
C ASN A 159 -25.16 -4.89 -21.07
N LEU A 160 -25.92 -4.74 -19.98
CA LEU A 160 -26.58 -3.49 -19.63
C LEU A 160 -25.58 -2.36 -19.41
N ALA A 161 -24.46 -2.64 -18.70
CA ALA A 161 -23.40 -1.64 -18.50
C ALA A 161 -22.76 -1.23 -19.84
N LEU A 162 -22.48 -2.18 -20.75
CA LEU A 162 -21.96 -1.89 -22.10
C LEU A 162 -22.96 -1.02 -22.89
N ASP A 163 -24.24 -1.32 -22.84
CA ASP A 163 -25.28 -0.56 -23.58
C ASP A 163 -25.39 0.88 -23.03
N ARG A 164 -25.32 1.06 -21.70
CA ARG A 164 -25.25 2.38 -21.03
C ARG A 164 -24.00 3.17 -21.44
N ALA A 165 -22.85 2.49 -21.48
CA ALA A 165 -21.57 3.10 -21.90
C ALA A 165 -21.67 3.62 -23.35
N ARG A 166 -22.10 2.78 -24.27
CA ARG A 166 -22.23 3.11 -25.71
C ARG A 166 -23.23 4.26 -25.96
N LYS A 167 -24.36 4.22 -25.27
CA LYS A 167 -25.39 5.28 -25.32
C LYS A 167 -24.82 6.66 -24.96
N ASN A 168 -23.82 6.69 -24.06
CA ASN A 168 -23.23 7.90 -23.52
C ASN A 168 -21.83 8.22 -24.09
N ASP A 169 -21.43 7.63 -25.23
CA ASP A 169 -20.12 7.80 -25.90
C ASP A 169 -18.93 7.50 -24.96
N VAL A 170 -19.10 6.51 -24.06
CA VAL A 170 -18.03 5.96 -23.24
C VAL A 170 -17.40 4.78 -23.97
N ARG A 171 -16.07 4.78 -24.12
CA ARG A 171 -15.36 3.70 -24.81
C ARG A 171 -15.41 2.42 -24.00
N THR A 172 -15.65 1.31 -24.70
CA THR A 172 -15.81 0.00 -24.07
C THR A 172 -14.57 -0.86 -24.28
N VAL A 173 -14.10 -1.46 -23.19
CA VAL A 173 -12.88 -2.31 -23.18
C VAL A 173 -13.26 -3.70 -22.68
N LEU A 174 -12.89 -4.72 -23.43
CA LEU A 174 -12.96 -6.12 -23.02
C LEU A 174 -11.55 -6.67 -22.83
N ASP A 175 -11.16 -6.98 -21.59
CA ASP A 175 -10.08 -7.96 -21.37
C ASP A 175 -10.71 -9.35 -21.38
N ILE A 176 -10.32 -10.18 -22.32
CA ILE A 176 -10.97 -11.49 -22.55
C ILE A 176 -10.87 -12.36 -21.27
N ASP A 177 -9.76 -12.29 -20.52
CA ASP A 177 -9.56 -12.94 -19.19
C ASP A 177 -10.27 -14.31 -19.10
N TYR A 178 -9.95 -15.20 -20.04
CA TYR A 178 -10.59 -16.51 -20.11
C TYR A 178 -10.10 -17.44 -19.01
N ARG A 179 -11.03 -17.93 -18.21
CA ARG A 179 -10.77 -18.87 -17.11
C ARG A 179 -11.74 -20.05 -17.24
N PRO A 180 -11.32 -21.19 -17.83
CA PRO A 180 -12.21 -22.34 -18.06
C PRO A 180 -12.99 -22.80 -16.83
N VAL A 181 -12.38 -22.77 -15.65
CA VAL A 181 -13.03 -23.14 -14.38
C VAL A 181 -14.24 -22.26 -14.06
N LEU A 182 -14.19 -20.97 -14.33
CA LEU A 182 -15.27 -20.03 -14.09
C LEU A 182 -16.41 -20.16 -15.12
N TRP A 183 -16.13 -20.75 -16.27
CA TRP A 183 -17.12 -21.14 -17.28
C TRP A 183 -17.65 -22.57 -17.08
N GLY A 184 -17.25 -23.25 -16.00
CA GLY A 184 -17.68 -24.61 -15.70
C GLY A 184 -17.09 -25.69 -16.62
N LEU A 185 -15.99 -25.41 -17.30
CA LEU A 185 -15.36 -26.32 -18.28
C LEU A 185 -14.30 -27.23 -17.65
N THR A 186 -13.85 -26.94 -16.44
CA THR A 186 -12.92 -27.76 -15.67
C THR A 186 -13.46 -28.02 -14.27
N LYS A 187 -12.80 -28.89 -13.51
CA LYS A 187 -13.15 -29.17 -12.11
C LYS A 187 -12.93 -27.93 -11.25
N ARG A 188 -13.75 -27.74 -10.21
CA ARG A 188 -13.68 -26.57 -9.30
C ARG A 188 -12.29 -26.30 -8.70
N GLY A 189 -11.50 -27.35 -8.46
CA GLY A 189 -10.13 -27.21 -7.95
C GLY A 189 -9.07 -26.98 -9.02
N ASP A 190 -9.41 -26.91 -10.29
CA ASP A 190 -8.50 -26.72 -11.42
C ASP A 190 -8.58 -25.27 -11.92
N GLY A 191 -7.96 -24.37 -11.21
CA GLY A 191 -7.82 -22.96 -11.62
C GLY A 191 -6.60 -22.68 -12.49
N GLU A 192 -5.70 -23.65 -12.64
CA GLU A 192 -4.46 -23.48 -13.43
C GLU A 192 -4.69 -23.58 -14.94
N THR A 193 -5.62 -24.45 -15.38
CA THR A 193 -5.92 -24.63 -16.81
C THR A 193 -6.32 -23.31 -17.44
N ARG A 194 -5.53 -22.85 -18.42
CA ARG A 194 -5.70 -21.54 -19.07
C ARG A 194 -6.54 -21.61 -20.34
N TYR A 195 -6.56 -22.75 -21.01
CA TYR A 195 -7.27 -22.92 -22.25
C TYR A 195 -7.98 -24.26 -22.31
N VAL A 196 -9.29 -24.21 -22.60
CA VAL A 196 -10.12 -25.33 -23.00
C VAL A 196 -10.96 -24.84 -24.17
N ARG A 197 -10.86 -25.49 -25.33
CA ARG A 197 -11.69 -25.12 -26.49
C ARG A 197 -13.17 -25.27 -26.13
N SER A 198 -13.95 -24.27 -26.44
CA SER A 198 -15.41 -24.28 -26.21
C SER A 198 -16.12 -23.40 -27.24
N ASP A 199 -16.81 -24.04 -28.19
CA ASP A 199 -17.57 -23.35 -29.21
C ASP A 199 -18.72 -22.53 -28.59
N THR A 200 -19.24 -22.96 -27.45
CA THR A 200 -20.27 -22.22 -26.69
C THR A 200 -19.72 -20.91 -26.15
N VAL A 201 -18.51 -20.92 -25.54
CA VAL A 201 -17.85 -19.71 -25.02
C VAL A 201 -17.48 -18.80 -26.20
N SER A 202 -16.94 -19.35 -27.28
CA SER A 202 -16.60 -18.58 -28.49
C SER A 202 -17.81 -17.85 -29.02
N ALA A 203 -18.92 -18.56 -29.25
CA ALA A 203 -20.17 -17.96 -29.73
C ALA A 203 -20.72 -16.91 -28.75
N HIS A 204 -20.53 -17.11 -27.44
CA HIS A 204 -20.94 -16.14 -26.41
C HIS A 204 -20.12 -14.86 -26.51
N LEU A 205 -18.80 -14.95 -26.53
CA LEU A 205 -17.90 -13.79 -26.65
C LEU A 205 -18.14 -13.05 -27.98
N GLN A 206 -18.34 -13.76 -29.08
CA GLN A 206 -18.62 -13.16 -30.37
C GLN A 206 -19.87 -12.27 -30.40
N ARG A 207 -20.87 -12.54 -29.56
CA ARG A 207 -22.05 -11.66 -29.40
C ARG A 207 -21.74 -10.34 -28.71
N ILE A 208 -20.68 -10.30 -27.92
CA ILE A 208 -20.27 -9.12 -27.15
C ILE A 208 -19.36 -8.21 -27.99
N LEU A 209 -18.51 -8.78 -28.83
CA LEU A 209 -17.48 -8.07 -29.61
C LEU A 209 -18.00 -6.85 -30.40
N PRO A 210 -19.23 -6.86 -31.00
CA PRO A 210 -19.76 -5.68 -31.69
C PRO A 210 -19.94 -4.44 -30.83
N LYS A 211 -19.92 -4.61 -29.50
CA LYS A 211 -20.06 -3.52 -28.55
C LYS A 211 -18.72 -2.97 -28.03
N ILE A 212 -17.55 -3.50 -28.49
CA ILE A 212 -16.25 -3.28 -27.88
C ILE A 212 -15.36 -2.41 -28.78
N ASP A 213 -14.78 -1.34 -28.18
CA ASP A 213 -13.84 -0.42 -28.83
C ASP A 213 -12.37 -0.85 -28.67
N LEU A 214 -12.04 -1.62 -27.61
CA LEU A 214 -10.71 -2.18 -27.38
C LEU A 214 -10.83 -3.60 -26.84
N VAL A 215 -10.32 -4.58 -27.55
CA VAL A 215 -10.24 -5.99 -27.14
C VAL A 215 -8.81 -6.30 -26.73
N VAL A 216 -8.61 -6.78 -25.51
CA VAL A 216 -7.30 -7.15 -24.94
C VAL A 216 -7.31 -8.64 -24.63
N GLY A 217 -6.24 -9.35 -24.98
CA GLY A 217 -6.13 -10.78 -24.67
C GLY A 217 -4.78 -11.36 -25.04
N THR A 218 -4.50 -12.57 -24.53
CA THR A 218 -3.38 -13.40 -24.98
C THR A 218 -3.73 -14.06 -26.32
N ILE A 219 -2.77 -14.77 -26.92
CA ILE A 219 -3.02 -15.56 -28.14
C ILE A 219 -4.13 -16.59 -27.89
N GLU A 220 -4.07 -17.30 -26.77
CA GLU A 220 -5.07 -18.31 -26.38
C GLU A 220 -6.44 -17.69 -26.14
N GLU A 221 -6.49 -16.49 -25.54
CA GLU A 221 -7.72 -15.76 -25.30
C GLU A 221 -8.34 -15.25 -26.61
N PHE A 222 -7.55 -14.80 -27.58
CA PHE A 222 -8.05 -14.51 -28.91
C PHE A 222 -8.49 -15.76 -29.66
N ASN A 223 -7.83 -16.90 -29.46
CA ASN A 223 -8.24 -18.16 -30.03
C ASN A 223 -9.61 -18.62 -29.54
N ILE A 224 -9.91 -18.44 -28.24
CA ILE A 224 -11.26 -18.75 -27.73
C ILE A 224 -12.29 -17.74 -28.25
N ALA A 225 -11.97 -16.45 -28.33
CA ALA A 225 -12.88 -15.43 -28.85
C ALA A 225 -13.16 -15.63 -30.36
N GLY A 226 -12.14 -15.99 -31.15
CA GLY A 226 -12.26 -16.25 -32.58
C GLY A 226 -12.85 -17.64 -32.93
N GLY A 227 -12.76 -18.59 -31.99
CA GLY A 227 -13.25 -19.97 -32.20
C GLY A 227 -12.30 -20.86 -33.05
N SER A 228 -11.04 -20.47 -33.21
CA SER A 228 -10.01 -21.22 -33.92
C SER A 228 -8.76 -21.41 -33.07
N THR A 229 -7.94 -22.40 -33.38
CA THR A 229 -6.59 -22.57 -32.81
C THR A 229 -5.51 -21.83 -33.59
N ASP A 230 -5.85 -21.31 -34.79
CA ASP A 230 -4.99 -20.42 -35.56
C ASP A 230 -5.28 -18.97 -35.16
N ILE A 231 -4.25 -18.29 -34.67
CA ILE A 231 -4.40 -16.90 -34.18
C ILE A 231 -4.82 -15.93 -35.28
N MET A 232 -4.31 -16.10 -36.53
CA MET A 232 -4.62 -15.19 -37.63
C MET A 232 -6.06 -15.38 -38.10
N GLU A 233 -6.57 -16.62 -38.11
CA GLU A 233 -7.97 -16.92 -38.36
C GLU A 233 -8.86 -16.34 -37.26
N SER A 234 -8.49 -16.51 -36.00
CA SER A 234 -9.18 -15.96 -34.85
C SER A 234 -9.26 -14.45 -34.89
N LEU A 235 -8.17 -13.77 -35.20
CA LEU A 235 -8.14 -12.31 -35.33
C LEU A 235 -9.02 -11.82 -36.50
N ARG A 236 -9.07 -12.53 -37.67
CA ARG A 236 -9.99 -12.20 -38.75
C ARG A 236 -11.44 -12.33 -38.32
N THR A 237 -11.79 -13.38 -37.58
CA THR A 237 -13.12 -13.57 -37.03
C THR A 237 -13.49 -12.44 -36.08
N VAL A 238 -12.61 -12.10 -35.14
CA VAL A 238 -12.83 -11.01 -34.14
C VAL A 238 -12.95 -9.66 -34.90
N ARG A 239 -12.08 -9.38 -35.87
CA ARG A 239 -12.11 -8.16 -36.68
C ARG A 239 -13.40 -8.01 -37.49
N ALA A 240 -13.97 -9.10 -37.97
CA ALA A 240 -15.26 -9.07 -38.69
C ALA A 240 -16.43 -8.66 -37.77
N LEU A 241 -16.29 -8.80 -36.47
CA LEU A 241 -17.31 -8.49 -35.45
C LEU A 241 -17.13 -7.12 -34.80
N THR A 242 -15.90 -6.60 -34.72
CA THR A 242 -15.64 -5.28 -34.14
C THR A 242 -14.68 -4.45 -34.96
N ALA A 243 -14.96 -3.13 -35.05
CA ALA A 243 -14.04 -2.12 -35.56
C ALA A 243 -13.03 -1.64 -34.51
N GLY A 244 -13.15 -2.09 -33.26
CA GLY A 244 -12.29 -1.69 -32.17
C GLY A 244 -10.83 -2.11 -32.30
N VAL A 245 -9.95 -1.55 -31.50
CA VAL A 245 -8.53 -1.92 -31.47
C VAL A 245 -8.37 -3.33 -30.90
N LEU A 246 -7.53 -4.17 -31.50
CA LEU A 246 -7.16 -5.48 -30.99
C LEU A 246 -5.75 -5.40 -30.39
N LEU A 247 -5.61 -5.74 -29.13
CA LEU A 247 -4.36 -5.71 -28.37
C LEU A 247 -4.00 -7.13 -27.94
N VAL A 248 -3.06 -7.75 -28.65
CA VAL A 248 -2.62 -9.13 -28.41
C VAL A 248 -1.41 -9.15 -27.48
N LYS A 249 -1.57 -9.70 -26.27
CA LYS A 249 -0.47 -9.93 -25.31
C LYS A 249 0.36 -11.12 -25.79
N ARG A 250 1.70 -10.98 -25.87
CA ARG A 250 2.62 -12.00 -26.40
C ARG A 250 3.71 -12.40 -25.38
N GLY A 251 3.44 -12.18 -24.11
CA GLY A 251 4.37 -12.48 -23.01
C GLY A 251 5.71 -11.73 -23.14
N PRO A 252 6.85 -12.41 -23.01
CA PRO A 252 8.18 -11.76 -23.06
C PRO A 252 8.47 -11.03 -24.38
N ILE A 253 7.83 -11.43 -25.48
CA ILE A 253 7.99 -10.79 -26.78
C ILE A 253 7.37 -9.37 -26.78
N GLY A 254 6.37 -9.13 -25.94
CA GLY A 254 5.66 -7.88 -25.83
C GLY A 254 4.19 -7.97 -26.27
N CYS A 255 3.76 -7.11 -27.19
CA CYS A 255 2.38 -7.10 -27.66
C CYS A 255 2.26 -6.65 -29.11
N ALA A 256 1.15 -7.01 -29.76
CA ALA A 256 0.80 -6.51 -31.08
C ALA A 256 -0.49 -5.68 -31.00
N VAL A 257 -0.51 -4.49 -31.64
CA VAL A 257 -1.68 -3.62 -31.75
C VAL A 257 -2.17 -3.63 -33.19
N ILE A 258 -3.44 -3.97 -33.38
CA ILE A 258 -4.09 -3.99 -34.69
C ILE A 258 -5.25 -2.99 -34.66
N ASP A 259 -5.03 -1.83 -35.25
CA ASP A 259 -6.00 -0.75 -35.44
C ASP A 259 -6.31 -0.61 -36.92
N GLY A 260 -7.23 -1.44 -37.43
CA GLY A 260 -7.57 -1.54 -38.85
C GLY A 260 -7.54 -2.97 -39.38
N ALA A 261 -7.05 -3.16 -40.62
CA ALA A 261 -6.99 -4.47 -41.28
C ALA A 261 -6.05 -5.44 -40.55
N ILE A 262 -6.38 -6.72 -40.59
CA ILE A 262 -5.51 -7.78 -40.02
C ILE A 262 -4.30 -7.95 -40.94
N PRO A 263 -3.05 -7.88 -40.43
CA PRO A 263 -1.84 -8.11 -41.20
C PRO A 263 -1.70 -9.57 -41.67
N GLY A 264 -0.70 -9.89 -42.46
CA GLY A 264 -0.40 -11.27 -42.90
C GLY A 264 0.08 -12.14 -41.74
N SER A 265 0.83 -11.56 -40.79
CA SER A 265 1.25 -12.18 -39.52
C SER A 265 1.27 -11.15 -38.38
N LEU A 266 1.32 -11.61 -37.12
CA LEU A 266 1.43 -10.70 -35.96
C LEU A 266 2.71 -9.85 -36.00
N ASP A 267 3.78 -10.35 -36.60
CA ASP A 267 5.07 -9.65 -36.66
C ASP A 267 5.08 -8.52 -37.71
N GLU A 268 4.15 -8.53 -38.71
CA GLU A 268 3.98 -7.46 -39.70
C GLU A 268 3.18 -6.28 -39.19
N GLY A 269 2.49 -6.43 -38.01
CA GLY A 269 1.72 -5.37 -37.39
C GLY A 269 2.56 -4.40 -36.59
N PHE A 270 1.90 -3.45 -35.91
CA PHE A 270 2.57 -2.62 -34.91
C PHE A 270 2.85 -3.46 -33.65
N ASN A 271 4.13 -3.59 -33.30
CA ASN A 271 4.58 -4.40 -32.16
C ASN A 271 5.23 -3.51 -31.09
N GLY A 272 4.68 -3.57 -29.88
CA GLY A 272 5.32 -3.02 -28.69
C GLY A 272 6.33 -4.03 -28.12
N ARG A 273 7.60 -3.63 -28.05
CA ARG A 273 8.68 -4.49 -27.54
C ARG A 273 8.44 -4.90 -26.08
N GLY A 274 8.62 -6.18 -25.77
CA GLY A 274 8.60 -6.70 -24.42
C GLY A 274 9.81 -6.28 -23.59
N VAL A 275 9.71 -6.48 -22.29
CA VAL A 275 10.82 -6.29 -21.34
C VAL A 275 11.15 -7.64 -20.72
N GLU A 276 12.37 -8.10 -20.94
CA GLU A 276 12.83 -9.38 -20.41
C GLU A 276 13.30 -9.22 -18.97
N VAL A 277 12.72 -9.98 -18.05
CA VAL A 277 13.05 -9.98 -16.63
C VAL A 277 13.00 -11.41 -16.07
N ALA A 278 13.60 -11.63 -14.92
CA ALA A 278 13.43 -12.87 -14.16
C ALA A 278 11.98 -12.97 -13.64
N VAL A 279 11.33 -14.10 -13.93
CA VAL A 279 9.92 -14.35 -13.60
C VAL A 279 9.82 -15.15 -12.31
N LEU A 280 9.12 -14.61 -11.31
CA LEU A 280 8.71 -15.33 -10.10
C LEU A 280 7.39 -16.06 -10.34
N ASN A 281 6.40 -15.36 -10.90
CA ASN A 281 5.09 -15.90 -11.25
C ASN A 281 4.46 -15.05 -12.35
N VAL A 282 3.46 -15.58 -13.07
CA VAL A 282 2.78 -14.84 -14.15
C VAL A 282 1.38 -14.33 -13.74
N LEU A 283 0.99 -14.52 -12.49
CA LEU A 283 -0.32 -14.10 -12.00
C LEU A 283 -0.41 -12.57 -11.93
N GLY A 284 -1.51 -12.02 -12.45
CA GLY A 284 -1.74 -10.58 -12.48
C GLY A 284 -0.96 -9.80 -13.54
N ALA A 285 -0.07 -10.46 -14.30
CA ALA A 285 0.67 -9.81 -15.40
C ALA A 285 -0.28 -9.18 -16.43
N GLY A 286 -1.38 -9.86 -16.76
CA GLY A 286 -2.39 -9.38 -17.68
C GLY A 286 -3.11 -8.13 -17.18
N ASP A 287 -3.47 -8.10 -15.89
CA ASP A 287 -4.14 -6.97 -15.26
C ASP A 287 -3.24 -5.74 -15.20
N ALA A 288 -1.95 -5.94 -14.83
CA ALA A 288 -0.95 -4.88 -14.81
C ALA A 288 -0.64 -4.35 -16.24
N PHE A 289 -0.55 -5.26 -17.20
CA PHE A 289 -0.40 -4.90 -18.63
C PHE A 289 -1.58 -4.04 -19.08
N SER A 290 -2.82 -4.45 -18.78
CA SER A 290 -4.02 -3.72 -19.16
C SER A 290 -4.07 -2.34 -18.49
N ALA A 291 -3.70 -2.23 -17.19
CA ALA A 291 -3.58 -0.94 -16.51
C ALA A 291 -2.53 -0.03 -17.15
N GLY A 292 -1.35 -0.57 -17.46
CA GLY A 292 -0.28 0.15 -18.14
C GLY A 292 -0.71 0.67 -19.51
N PHE A 293 -1.34 -0.17 -20.34
CA PHE A 293 -1.85 0.25 -21.65
C PHE A 293 -2.90 1.34 -21.54
N LEU A 294 -3.89 1.15 -20.66
CA LEU A 294 -4.96 2.12 -20.42
C LEU A 294 -4.40 3.47 -19.96
N SER A 295 -3.30 3.48 -19.19
CA SER A 295 -2.73 4.73 -18.67
C SER A 295 -2.23 5.67 -19.79
N GLY A 296 -1.74 5.14 -20.90
CA GLY A 296 -1.40 5.91 -22.09
C GLY A 296 -2.62 6.13 -22.99
N TRP A 297 -3.39 5.06 -23.24
CA TRP A 297 -4.50 5.06 -24.21
C TRP A 297 -5.57 6.10 -23.88
N VAL A 298 -6.04 6.17 -22.62
CA VAL A 298 -7.09 7.14 -22.21
C VAL A 298 -6.60 8.59 -22.13
N ARG A 299 -5.28 8.79 -22.08
CA ARG A 299 -4.65 10.11 -22.17
C ARG A 299 -4.43 10.56 -23.63
N GLY A 300 -4.72 9.69 -24.59
CA GLY A 300 -4.52 9.97 -26.01
C GLY A 300 -3.06 9.88 -26.46
N GLU A 301 -2.19 9.25 -25.64
CA GLU A 301 -0.81 8.97 -26.02
C GLU A 301 -0.79 7.96 -27.19
N ASP A 302 0.31 7.91 -27.93
CA ASP A 302 0.42 6.95 -29.03
C ASP A 302 0.53 5.49 -28.54
N TYR A 303 0.37 4.57 -29.46
CA TYR A 303 0.43 3.14 -29.11
C TYR A 303 1.83 2.69 -28.66
N ASP A 304 2.89 3.39 -29.07
CA ASP A 304 4.24 3.06 -28.63
C ASP A 304 4.39 3.32 -27.11
N ALA A 305 4.01 4.50 -26.68
CA ALA A 305 4.03 4.85 -25.25
C ALA A 305 3.12 3.92 -24.43
N SER A 306 1.88 3.68 -24.90
CA SER A 306 0.92 2.81 -24.22
C SER A 306 1.45 1.37 -24.09
N CYS A 307 2.08 0.82 -25.14
CA CYS A 307 2.69 -0.52 -25.10
C CYS A 307 3.92 -0.59 -24.21
N ARG A 308 4.75 0.45 -24.16
CA ARG A 308 5.90 0.52 -23.25
C ARG A 308 5.45 0.47 -21.80
N TYR A 309 4.42 1.24 -21.43
CA TYR A 309 3.86 1.20 -20.08
C TYR A 309 3.28 -0.17 -19.76
N ALA A 310 2.52 -0.75 -20.69
CA ALA A 310 1.91 -2.07 -20.54
C ALA A 310 2.93 -3.17 -20.28
N ASN A 311 3.94 -3.27 -21.15
CA ASN A 311 4.98 -4.30 -21.06
C ASN A 311 5.84 -4.14 -19.81
N ALA A 312 6.18 -2.90 -19.43
CA ALA A 312 6.95 -2.62 -18.21
C ALA A 312 6.15 -2.94 -16.93
N CYS A 313 4.86 -2.60 -16.89
CA CYS A 313 3.98 -2.97 -15.76
C CYS A 313 3.87 -4.49 -15.62
N GLY A 314 3.67 -5.21 -16.72
CA GLY A 314 3.66 -6.67 -16.72
C GLY A 314 4.98 -7.27 -16.24
N ALA A 315 6.11 -6.76 -16.72
CA ALA A 315 7.45 -7.20 -16.32
C ALA A 315 7.71 -7.00 -14.81
N LEU A 316 7.34 -5.85 -14.26
CA LEU A 316 7.48 -5.57 -12.83
C LEU A 316 6.62 -6.53 -11.98
N VAL A 317 5.38 -6.79 -12.38
CA VAL A 317 4.48 -7.69 -11.63
C VAL A 317 4.96 -9.13 -11.67
N VAL A 318 5.43 -9.65 -12.81
CA VAL A 318 5.90 -11.04 -12.86
C VAL A 318 7.17 -11.30 -12.06
N SER A 319 7.92 -10.26 -11.72
CA SER A 319 9.13 -10.37 -10.90
C SER A 319 8.86 -10.37 -9.39
N ARG A 320 7.62 -10.13 -8.94
CA ARG A 320 7.26 -9.90 -7.54
C ARG A 320 6.19 -10.85 -7.02
N HIS A 321 6.07 -10.91 -5.70
CA HIS A 321 5.02 -11.65 -5.02
C HIS A 321 3.71 -10.85 -4.97
N GLY A 322 2.60 -11.49 -5.33
CA GLY A 322 1.29 -10.86 -5.39
C GLY A 322 0.97 -10.23 -6.77
N CYS A 323 -0.27 -9.76 -6.94
CA CYS A 323 -0.72 -9.08 -8.14
C CYS A 323 -0.89 -7.57 -7.87
N ALA A 324 -1.98 -7.14 -7.22
CA ALA A 324 -2.22 -5.74 -6.94
C ALA A 324 -1.06 -5.07 -6.16
N PRO A 325 -0.53 -5.63 -5.07
CA PRO A 325 0.58 -5.00 -4.35
C PRO A 325 1.86 -4.90 -5.19
N ALA A 326 2.04 -5.78 -6.18
CA ALA A 326 3.23 -5.78 -7.05
C ALA A 326 3.18 -4.73 -8.17
N MET A 327 2.02 -4.12 -8.43
CA MET A 327 1.85 -3.11 -9.47
C MET A 327 2.65 -1.84 -9.18
N PRO A 328 3.34 -1.26 -10.16
CA PRO A 328 4.15 -0.07 -9.96
C PRO A 328 3.31 1.19 -9.76
N THR A 329 3.86 2.15 -9.03
CA THR A 329 3.43 3.55 -9.11
C THR A 329 3.99 4.20 -10.38
N ARG A 330 3.51 5.38 -10.73
CA ARG A 330 4.02 6.11 -11.91
C ARG A 330 5.51 6.42 -11.78
N VAL A 331 5.95 6.85 -10.61
CA VAL A 331 7.37 7.17 -10.34
C VAL A 331 8.27 5.95 -10.53
N GLU A 332 7.82 4.81 -10.02
CA GLU A 332 8.52 3.54 -10.15
C GLU A 332 8.57 3.06 -11.61
N LEU A 333 7.44 3.17 -12.34
CA LEU A 333 7.38 2.83 -13.75
C LEU A 333 8.33 3.69 -14.60
N ASP A 334 8.36 5.00 -14.34
CA ASP A 334 9.25 5.93 -15.07
C ASP A 334 10.74 5.60 -14.81
N TYR A 335 11.09 5.29 -13.56
CA TYR A 335 12.45 4.83 -13.21
C TYR A 335 12.80 3.51 -13.92
N PHE A 336 11.91 2.53 -13.90
CA PHE A 336 12.15 1.24 -14.56
C PHE A 336 12.30 1.40 -16.07
N LEU A 337 11.44 2.19 -16.73
CA LEU A 337 11.52 2.46 -18.17
C LEU A 337 12.84 3.13 -18.57
N ALA A 338 13.39 3.98 -17.71
CA ALA A 338 14.67 4.63 -17.98
C ALA A 338 15.89 3.70 -17.79
N ASN A 339 15.72 2.59 -17.05
CA ASN A 339 16.82 1.72 -16.65
C ASN A 339 16.60 0.22 -16.99
N ALA A 340 15.55 -0.13 -17.73
CA ALA A 340 15.11 -1.53 -17.92
C ALA A 340 16.19 -2.46 -18.46
N GLU A 341 17.05 -1.98 -19.36
CA GLU A 341 18.14 -2.78 -19.93
C GLU A 341 19.22 -3.18 -18.90
N SER A 342 19.35 -2.41 -17.81
CA SER A 342 20.31 -2.66 -16.73
C SER A 342 19.69 -3.42 -15.54
N ILE A 343 18.37 -3.66 -15.54
CA ILE A 343 17.65 -4.27 -14.40
C ILE A 343 16.94 -5.56 -14.82
N PRO A 344 17.68 -6.67 -15.06
CA PRO A 344 17.08 -7.97 -15.38
C PRO A 344 16.39 -8.64 -14.16
N ARG A 345 16.67 -8.18 -12.96
CA ARG A 345 16.12 -8.65 -11.68
C ARG A 345 15.46 -7.50 -10.91
N PRO A 346 14.26 -7.05 -11.32
CA PRO A 346 13.56 -5.96 -10.64
C PRO A 346 13.27 -6.24 -9.15
N ASP A 347 13.09 -7.52 -8.80
CA ASP A 347 12.92 -8.01 -7.43
C ASP A 347 14.15 -7.78 -6.52
N GLN A 348 15.33 -7.61 -7.10
CA GLN A 348 16.61 -7.42 -6.40
C GLN A 348 17.16 -5.99 -6.52
N ASP A 349 16.53 -5.15 -7.32
CA ASP A 349 16.96 -3.75 -7.44
C ASP A 349 16.55 -2.95 -6.21
N VAL A 350 17.55 -2.42 -5.49
CA VAL A 350 17.34 -1.69 -4.23
C VAL A 350 16.55 -0.40 -4.45
N THR A 351 16.77 0.28 -5.58
CA THR A 351 16.07 1.55 -5.88
C THR A 351 14.61 1.28 -6.22
N LEU A 352 14.32 0.27 -7.05
CA LEU A 352 12.94 -0.14 -7.35
C LEU A 352 12.21 -0.60 -6.09
N SER A 353 12.84 -1.42 -5.25
CA SER A 353 12.26 -1.89 -4.00
C SER A 353 11.92 -0.72 -3.07
N ARG A 354 12.82 0.26 -2.98
CA ARG A 354 12.57 1.48 -2.20
C ARG A 354 11.45 2.32 -2.81
N LEU A 355 11.49 2.62 -4.11
CA LEU A 355 10.44 3.39 -4.79
C LEU A 355 9.08 2.74 -4.63
N HIS A 356 8.99 1.42 -4.81
CA HIS A 356 7.77 0.65 -4.61
C HIS A 356 7.16 0.87 -3.22
N ARG A 357 8.01 0.86 -2.18
CA ARG A 357 7.61 1.06 -0.79
C ARG A 357 7.18 2.50 -0.50
N VAL A 358 7.98 3.49 -0.92
CA VAL A 358 7.80 4.89 -0.46
C VAL A 358 6.85 5.71 -1.31
N THR A 359 6.60 5.31 -2.58
CA THR A 359 5.69 6.02 -3.48
C THR A 359 4.27 5.44 -3.49
N ALA A 360 4.06 4.24 -2.90
CA ALA A 360 2.72 3.71 -2.68
C ALA A 360 1.93 4.63 -1.72
N PRO A 361 0.64 4.89 -2.00
CA PRO A 361 -0.17 5.73 -1.15
C PRO A 361 -0.25 5.20 0.29
N ARG A 362 -0.04 6.10 1.24
CA ARG A 362 -0.12 5.82 2.69
C ARG A 362 -0.89 6.94 3.38
N THR A 363 -1.38 6.66 4.59
CA THR A 363 -2.03 7.68 5.42
C THR A 363 -1.08 8.87 5.62
N GLN A 364 -1.43 10.02 5.06
CA GLN A 364 -0.68 11.26 5.26
C GLN A 364 -0.98 11.82 6.66
N ARG A 365 0.05 12.33 7.31
CA ARG A 365 -0.05 12.94 8.63
C ARG A 365 0.73 14.25 8.62
N ASP A 366 0.00 15.35 8.62
CA ASP A 366 0.59 16.68 8.65
C ASP A 366 1.17 17.00 10.03
N GLU A 367 0.53 16.48 11.09
CA GLU A 367 0.98 16.57 12.47
C GLU A 367 0.88 15.21 13.15
N VAL A 368 1.79 14.93 14.07
CA VAL A 368 1.77 13.75 14.95
C VAL A 368 2.05 14.20 16.39
N PHE A 369 1.08 14.00 17.25
CA PHE A 369 1.19 14.20 18.70
C PHE A 369 1.18 12.86 19.39
N ALA A 370 2.37 12.35 19.72
CA ALA A 370 2.52 11.03 20.30
C ALA A 370 2.78 11.12 21.81
N PHE A 371 1.91 10.48 22.59
CA PHE A 371 2.18 10.23 24.00
C PHE A 371 3.07 9.00 24.12
N ALA A 372 4.32 9.19 24.60
CA ALA A 372 5.33 8.14 24.67
C ALA A 372 5.35 7.51 26.08
N PHE A 373 4.82 6.30 26.22
CA PHE A 373 4.86 5.53 27.47
C PHE A 373 5.44 4.11 27.27
N ASP A 374 6.39 3.99 26.35
CA ASP A 374 7.17 2.79 26.07
C ASP A 374 8.36 2.55 27.02
N HIS A 375 8.44 3.31 28.11
CA HIS A 375 9.56 3.38 29.07
C HIS A 375 9.54 2.21 30.05
N ARG A 376 9.99 1.02 29.66
CA ARG A 376 9.91 -0.21 30.47
C ARG A 376 10.60 -0.10 31.83
N ASN A 377 11.88 0.29 31.87
CA ASN A 377 12.65 0.38 33.11
C ASN A 377 12.15 1.47 34.07
N GLN A 378 11.69 2.61 33.52
CA GLN A 378 11.17 3.71 34.32
C GLN A 378 9.84 3.34 34.98
N PHE A 379 8.92 2.69 34.28
CA PHE A 379 7.66 2.22 34.86
C PHE A 379 7.90 1.15 35.94
N PHE A 380 8.84 0.24 35.72
CA PHE A 380 9.23 -0.74 36.73
C PHE A 380 9.77 -0.05 37.99
N ALA A 381 10.65 0.95 37.85
CA ALA A 381 11.18 1.71 38.95
C ALA A 381 10.06 2.45 39.75
N LEU A 382 9.11 3.08 39.02
CA LEU A 382 7.96 3.74 39.64
C LEU A 382 7.08 2.77 40.47
N ALA A 383 6.84 1.57 39.93
CA ALA A 383 6.08 0.54 40.67
C ALA A 383 6.84 0.07 41.92
N GLN A 384 8.16 -0.12 41.84
CA GLN A 384 8.98 -0.47 42.98
C GLN A 384 8.98 0.63 44.09
N GLU A 385 9.17 1.91 43.68
CA GLU A 385 9.11 3.04 44.61
C GLU A 385 7.77 3.12 45.35
N ALA A 386 6.67 2.87 44.64
CA ALA A 386 5.32 2.86 45.21
C ALA A 386 4.94 1.56 45.93
N GLN A 387 5.83 0.56 45.93
CA GLN A 387 5.54 -0.80 46.45
C GLN A 387 4.28 -1.43 45.75
N ALA A 388 4.01 -1.03 44.53
CA ALA A 388 2.89 -1.52 43.72
C ALA A 388 3.28 -2.81 42.97
N SER A 389 2.28 -3.63 42.64
CA SER A 389 2.49 -4.83 41.84
C SER A 389 2.89 -4.47 40.40
N GLU A 390 3.81 -5.21 39.82
CA GLU A 390 4.15 -5.09 38.37
C GLU A 390 2.92 -5.25 37.45
N SER A 391 1.93 -6.04 37.89
CA SER A 391 0.66 -6.21 37.16
C SER A 391 -0.17 -4.93 37.04
N SER A 392 0.03 -3.94 37.97
CA SER A 392 -0.64 -2.65 37.88
C SER A 392 -0.20 -1.82 36.69
N LEU A 393 0.99 -2.10 36.11
CA LEU A 393 1.51 -1.35 34.95
C LEU A 393 0.65 -1.53 33.68
N GLY A 394 0.05 -2.71 33.49
CA GLY A 394 -0.89 -2.95 32.42
C GLY A 394 -2.14 -2.08 32.53
N ALA A 395 -2.75 -2.05 33.71
CA ALA A 395 -3.90 -1.20 34.01
C ALA A 395 -3.56 0.29 33.83
N LEU A 396 -2.42 0.74 34.36
CA LEU A 396 -1.94 2.11 34.19
C LEU A 396 -1.84 2.52 32.72
N LYS A 397 -1.20 1.71 31.86
CA LYS A 397 -1.05 2.00 30.45
C LYS A 397 -2.37 1.97 29.68
N ARG A 398 -3.32 1.15 30.11
CA ARG A 398 -4.67 1.16 29.54
C ARG A 398 -5.40 2.48 29.85
N LEU A 399 -5.26 3.04 31.04
CA LEU A 399 -5.81 4.35 31.39
C LEU A 399 -5.18 5.48 30.55
N PHE A 400 -3.91 5.34 30.16
CA PHE A 400 -3.29 6.28 29.23
C PHE A 400 -3.94 6.27 27.84
N VAL A 401 -4.32 5.09 27.33
CA VAL A 401 -5.06 5.00 26.05
C VAL A 401 -6.40 5.74 26.15
N GLU A 402 -7.07 5.65 27.28
CA GLU A 402 -8.30 6.39 27.51
C GLU A 402 -8.06 7.89 27.54
N ALA A 403 -7.02 8.35 28.25
CA ALA A 403 -6.62 9.76 28.28
C ALA A 403 -6.32 10.29 26.85
N VAL A 404 -5.60 9.51 26.03
CA VAL A 404 -5.30 9.84 24.64
C VAL A 404 -6.59 9.95 23.81
N GLY A 405 -7.52 9.00 23.95
CA GLY A 405 -8.80 9.02 23.25
C GLY A 405 -9.67 10.23 23.61
N GLN A 406 -9.71 10.61 24.90
CA GLN A 406 -10.40 11.81 25.35
C GLN A 406 -9.74 13.09 24.81
N THR A 407 -8.40 13.14 24.75
CA THR A 407 -7.65 14.25 24.15
C THR A 407 -7.93 14.37 22.65
N GLU A 408 -7.96 13.24 21.93
CA GLU A 408 -8.30 13.22 20.50
C GLU A 408 -9.63 13.91 20.22
N GLN A 409 -10.65 13.55 21.01
CA GLN A 409 -11.99 14.13 20.87
C GLN A 409 -12.01 15.64 21.23
N ALA A 410 -11.42 15.99 22.37
CA ALA A 410 -11.45 17.37 22.86
C ALA A 410 -10.69 18.36 21.99
N CYS A 411 -9.56 17.92 21.40
CA CYS A 411 -8.70 18.76 20.56
C CYS A 411 -8.94 18.60 19.06
N SER A 412 -9.92 17.77 18.66
CA SER A 412 -10.24 17.47 17.26
C SER A 412 -9.00 16.99 16.46
N LEU A 413 -8.35 15.92 16.95
CA LEU A 413 -7.05 15.44 16.47
C LEU A 413 -7.15 14.24 15.53
N SER A 414 -8.28 14.00 14.87
CA SER A 414 -8.44 12.87 13.96
C SER A 414 -7.26 12.74 13.00
N GLY A 415 -6.59 11.59 13.01
CA GLY A 415 -5.41 11.33 12.19
C GLY A 415 -4.08 11.92 12.70
N SER A 416 -4.08 12.76 13.75
CA SER A 416 -2.85 13.38 14.29
C SER A 416 -2.40 12.82 15.63
N VAL A 417 -3.22 12.00 16.28
CA VAL A 417 -2.88 11.38 17.57
C VAL A 417 -2.00 10.15 17.38
N GLY A 418 -1.07 9.98 18.31
CA GLY A 418 -0.22 8.81 18.38
C GLY A 418 0.17 8.40 19.78
N MET A 419 0.79 7.23 19.88
CA MET A 419 1.42 6.75 21.11
C MET A 419 2.67 5.93 20.83
N LEU A 420 3.60 5.90 21.80
CA LEU A 420 4.65 4.89 21.87
C LEU A 420 4.35 3.98 23.05
N CYS A 421 4.21 2.68 22.81
CA CYS A 421 3.88 1.70 23.83
C CYS A 421 4.61 0.39 23.57
N ASP A 422 5.21 -0.19 24.63
CA ASP A 422 5.81 -1.53 24.59
C ASP A 422 4.75 -2.63 24.79
N ASP A 423 5.08 -3.83 24.39
CA ASP A 423 4.22 -5.01 24.57
C ASP A 423 4.41 -5.71 25.94
N ARG A 424 5.54 -5.47 26.62
CA ARG A 424 5.84 -6.13 27.90
C ARG A 424 4.85 -5.78 29.02
N TYR A 425 4.53 -4.49 29.15
CA TYR A 425 3.57 -3.97 30.13
C TYR A 425 2.36 -3.30 29.50
N GLY A 426 2.30 -3.22 28.17
CA GLY A 426 1.30 -2.44 27.47
C GLY A 426 0.51 -3.21 26.42
N GLN A 427 0.51 -4.57 26.45
CA GLN A 427 -0.24 -5.34 25.46
C GLN A 427 -1.73 -4.96 25.45
N ASP A 428 -2.38 -4.87 26.62
CA ASP A 428 -3.79 -4.46 26.73
C ASP A 428 -4.03 -3.03 26.18
N ALA A 429 -3.03 -2.15 26.33
CA ALA A 429 -3.07 -0.79 25.77
C ALA A 429 -2.93 -0.81 24.24
N LEU A 430 -2.05 -1.65 23.68
CA LEU A 430 -1.92 -1.85 22.24
C LEU A 430 -3.20 -2.40 21.63
N ASP A 431 -3.80 -3.41 22.28
CA ASP A 431 -5.06 -4.02 21.84
C ASP A 431 -6.21 -3.00 21.83
N ALA A 432 -6.29 -2.16 22.88
CA ALA A 432 -7.30 -1.10 22.97
C ALA A 432 -7.10 0.04 21.97
N ALA A 433 -5.88 0.28 21.47
CA ALA A 433 -5.53 1.33 20.53
C ALA A 433 -5.58 0.88 19.06
N SER A 434 -5.41 -0.42 18.82
CA SER A 434 -5.42 -0.97 17.44
C SER A 434 -6.75 -0.73 16.74
N GLY A 435 -6.70 -0.39 15.45
CA GLY A 435 -7.87 -0.09 14.63
C GLY A 435 -8.49 1.30 14.84
N ARG A 436 -7.92 2.16 15.71
CA ARG A 436 -8.37 3.55 15.90
C ARG A 436 -7.82 4.53 14.86
N GLY A 437 -6.95 4.09 13.96
CA GLY A 437 -6.27 4.96 13.00
C GLY A 437 -5.17 5.83 13.63
N TRP A 438 -4.75 5.53 14.87
CA TRP A 438 -3.68 6.24 15.56
C TRP A 438 -2.30 5.91 14.99
N TRP A 439 -1.35 6.80 15.22
CA TRP A 439 0.06 6.57 14.95
C TRP A 439 0.68 5.80 16.13
N ILE A 440 0.92 4.50 15.99
CA ILE A 440 1.33 3.60 17.08
C ILE A 440 2.75 3.11 16.83
N GLY A 441 3.70 3.57 17.65
CA GLY A 441 5.08 3.07 17.63
C GLY A 441 5.35 2.06 18.73
N ARG A 442 6.03 0.95 18.39
CA ARG A 442 6.41 -0.11 19.35
C ARG A 442 7.92 -0.25 19.39
N PRO A 443 8.54 -0.22 20.59
CA PRO A 443 9.98 -0.33 20.71
C PRO A 443 10.46 -1.75 20.42
N VAL A 444 11.56 -1.86 19.69
CA VAL A 444 12.23 -3.14 19.38
C VAL A 444 13.55 -3.30 20.12
N GLU A 445 14.15 -2.20 20.59
CA GLU A 445 15.42 -2.20 21.30
C GLU A 445 15.32 -2.77 22.70
N LEU A 446 16.36 -3.45 23.17
CA LEU A 446 16.55 -3.77 24.56
C LEU A 446 16.88 -2.49 25.35
N PRO A 447 16.08 -2.12 26.38
CA PRO A 447 16.29 -0.86 27.10
C PRO A 447 17.68 -0.70 27.67
N GLY A 448 18.37 0.37 27.26
CA GLY A 448 19.69 0.74 27.77
C GLY A 448 20.85 0.01 27.12
N SER A 449 20.65 -0.88 26.16
CA SER A 449 21.74 -1.58 25.47
C SER A 449 22.65 -0.61 24.72
N ASN A 450 23.95 -0.87 24.80
CA ASN A 450 25.00 -0.19 24.06
C ASN A 450 26.21 -1.15 23.97
N PRO A 451 26.53 -1.74 22.81
CA PRO A 451 25.87 -1.59 21.50
C PRO A 451 24.39 -2.04 21.50
N LEU A 452 23.66 -1.60 20.47
CA LEU A 452 22.25 -1.90 20.28
C LEU A 452 21.98 -3.42 20.31
N GLN A 453 20.99 -3.82 21.09
CA GLN A 453 20.43 -5.18 21.10
C GLN A 453 18.90 -5.08 20.99
N PHE A 454 18.28 -6.12 20.48
CA PHE A 454 16.83 -6.21 20.39
C PHE A 454 16.24 -6.99 21.57
N ASP A 455 15.11 -6.53 22.09
CA ASP A 455 14.47 -7.07 23.31
C ASP A 455 14.08 -8.56 23.15
N ARG A 456 13.70 -8.98 21.95
CA ARG A 456 13.32 -10.37 21.64
C ARG A 456 14.39 -11.15 20.88
N GLY A 457 15.64 -10.75 21.03
CA GLY A 457 16.80 -11.40 20.41
C GLY A 457 17.02 -11.01 18.95
N ARG A 458 17.92 -11.72 18.28
CA ARG A 458 18.45 -11.30 16.97
C ARG A 458 17.49 -11.48 15.80
N SER A 459 16.44 -12.29 15.91
CA SER A 459 15.48 -12.55 14.83
C SER A 459 14.35 -11.53 14.80
N ILE A 460 14.70 -10.25 14.66
CA ILE A 460 13.72 -9.14 14.71
C ILE A 460 12.64 -9.27 13.62
N GLY A 461 12.99 -9.74 12.42
CA GLY A 461 12.04 -9.91 11.32
C GLY A 461 10.90 -10.87 11.66
N THR A 462 11.19 -12.00 12.32
CA THR A 462 10.17 -12.96 12.76
C THR A 462 9.21 -12.31 13.77
N HIS A 463 9.72 -11.46 14.65
CA HIS A 463 8.90 -10.77 15.64
C HIS A 463 7.94 -9.76 14.97
N LEU A 464 8.42 -8.97 14.01
CA LEU A 464 7.60 -7.99 13.30
C LEU A 464 6.44 -8.62 12.53
N LEU A 465 6.59 -9.83 12.00
CA LEU A 465 5.52 -10.54 11.27
C LEU A 465 4.26 -10.80 12.12
N SER A 466 4.36 -10.78 13.45
CA SER A 466 3.22 -10.94 14.36
C SER A 466 2.50 -9.62 14.70
N TRP A 467 3.03 -8.48 14.26
CA TRP A 467 2.46 -7.17 14.56
C TRP A 467 1.37 -6.76 13.56
N PRO A 468 0.35 -6.01 14.01
CA PRO A 468 -0.52 -5.29 13.08
C PRO A 468 0.29 -4.42 12.13
N GLN A 469 -0.05 -4.44 10.84
CA GLN A 469 0.69 -3.73 9.78
C GLN A 469 0.71 -2.21 9.99
N GLU A 470 -0.26 -1.67 10.72
CA GLU A 470 -0.36 -0.24 11.05
C GLU A 470 0.62 0.19 12.14
N HIS A 471 1.23 -0.75 12.87
CA HIS A 471 2.20 -0.42 13.91
C HIS A 471 3.56 -0.09 13.29
N ILE A 472 4.27 0.83 13.93
CA ILE A 472 5.57 1.35 13.49
C ILE A 472 6.65 0.74 14.38
N ALA A 473 7.68 0.16 13.77
CA ALA A 473 8.84 -0.32 14.51
C ALA A 473 9.65 0.90 15.00
N LYS A 474 9.71 1.11 16.32
CA LYS A 474 10.49 2.19 16.92
C LYS A 474 11.79 1.61 17.47
N CYS A 475 12.90 2.25 17.16
CA CYS A 475 14.20 1.88 17.72
C CYS A 475 14.92 3.12 18.28
N LEU A 476 15.26 3.08 19.56
CA LEU A 476 16.17 4.03 20.16
C LEU A 476 17.60 3.48 20.09
N VAL A 477 18.50 4.25 19.53
CA VAL A 477 19.91 3.92 19.51
C VAL A 477 20.76 5.06 20.12
N LYS A 478 21.72 4.68 20.98
CA LYS A 478 22.74 5.59 21.49
C LYS A 478 23.84 5.67 20.44
N TYR A 479 23.75 6.63 19.51
CA TYR A 479 24.66 6.69 18.36
C TYR A 479 25.45 7.99 18.29
N HIS A 480 26.75 7.86 18.06
CA HIS A 480 27.64 8.99 17.81
C HIS A 480 28.60 8.68 16.66
N PRO A 481 28.80 9.60 15.68
CA PRO A 481 29.63 9.34 14.50
C PRO A 481 31.13 9.17 14.84
N ASP A 482 31.56 9.66 15.97
CA ASP A 482 32.95 9.58 16.47
C ASP A 482 33.10 8.64 17.68
N ASP A 483 32.16 7.70 17.84
CA ASP A 483 32.24 6.64 18.86
C ASP A 483 33.40 5.67 18.56
N ASP A 484 33.76 4.86 19.54
CA ASP A 484 34.68 3.74 19.31
C ASP A 484 34.26 2.95 18.09
N ILE A 485 35.25 2.55 17.27
CA ILE A 485 34.95 1.97 15.98
C ILE A 485 34.21 0.64 16.08
N ASP A 486 34.54 -0.18 17.09
CA ASP A 486 33.91 -1.49 17.24
C ASP A 486 32.47 -1.33 17.71
N ASN A 487 32.19 -0.43 18.66
CA ASN A 487 30.84 -0.10 19.11
C ASN A 487 30.00 0.47 17.97
N ARG A 488 30.56 1.40 17.19
CA ARG A 488 29.87 2.01 16.07
C ARG A 488 29.53 1.01 14.97
N LEU A 489 30.47 0.15 14.58
CA LEU A 489 30.23 -0.88 13.54
C LEU A 489 29.18 -1.88 13.97
N GLU A 490 29.17 -2.31 15.24
CA GLU A 490 28.11 -3.19 15.76
C GLU A 490 26.76 -2.48 15.75
N GLN A 491 26.67 -1.21 16.17
CA GLN A 491 25.45 -0.41 16.09
C GLN A 491 24.93 -0.31 14.65
N GLU A 492 25.82 -0.01 13.69
CA GLU A 492 25.48 0.12 12.28
C GLU A 492 24.99 -1.23 11.70
N ALA A 493 25.61 -2.35 12.07
CA ALA A 493 25.19 -3.68 11.66
C ALA A 493 23.78 -4.05 12.19
N GLN A 494 23.52 -3.75 13.47
CA GLN A 494 22.20 -3.99 14.06
C GLN A 494 21.11 -3.10 13.42
N LEU A 495 21.42 -1.83 13.14
CA LEU A 495 20.50 -0.93 12.43
C LEU A 495 20.22 -1.37 10.99
N GLY A 496 21.25 -1.87 10.28
CA GLY A 496 21.08 -2.48 8.96
C GLY A 496 20.13 -3.69 9.02
N ALA A 497 20.35 -4.61 9.96
CA ALA A 497 19.49 -5.78 10.14
C ALA A 497 18.04 -5.40 10.50
N LEU A 498 17.85 -4.36 11.31
CA LEU A 498 16.52 -3.82 11.60
C LEU A 498 15.86 -3.22 10.35
N TYR A 499 16.63 -2.46 9.58
CA TYR A 499 16.13 -1.86 8.34
C TYR A 499 15.68 -2.93 7.35
N ASP A 500 16.47 -3.98 7.13
CA ASP A 500 16.10 -5.12 6.30
C ASP A 500 14.82 -5.80 6.81
N ALA A 501 14.70 -5.98 8.12
CA ALA A 501 13.53 -6.59 8.75
C ALA A 501 12.25 -5.78 8.53
N VAL A 502 12.30 -4.44 8.67
CA VAL A 502 11.13 -3.58 8.43
C VAL A 502 10.78 -3.49 6.94
N GLN A 503 11.79 -3.55 6.04
CA GLN A 503 11.54 -3.66 4.61
C GLN A 503 10.78 -4.96 4.28
N ALA A 504 11.25 -6.08 4.79
CA ALA A 504 10.66 -7.39 4.55
C ALA A 504 9.25 -7.54 5.15
N SER A 505 9.01 -6.96 6.33
CA SER A 505 7.71 -7.02 7.02
C SER A 505 6.72 -5.95 6.59
N GLY A 506 7.17 -4.92 5.84
CA GLY A 506 6.35 -3.80 5.37
C GLY A 506 5.99 -2.75 6.42
N HIS A 507 6.51 -2.85 7.66
CA HIS A 507 6.30 -1.85 8.71
C HIS A 507 7.09 -0.56 8.43
N GLU A 508 6.63 0.57 8.97
CA GLU A 508 7.42 1.80 9.00
C GLU A 508 8.45 1.75 10.12
N LEU A 509 9.57 2.47 9.95
CA LEU A 509 10.62 2.62 10.95
C LEU A 509 10.61 4.04 11.53
N LEU A 510 10.53 4.13 12.86
CA LEU A 510 10.85 5.32 13.62
C LEU A 510 12.21 5.14 14.28
N LEU A 511 13.21 5.87 13.84
CA LEU A 511 14.55 5.80 14.41
C LEU A 511 14.81 7.00 15.35
N GLU A 512 15.04 6.69 16.62
CA GLU A 512 15.37 7.67 17.66
C GLU A 512 16.87 7.70 17.92
N ILE A 513 17.51 8.83 17.61
CA ILE A 513 18.95 9.02 17.80
C ILE A 513 19.19 9.85 19.06
N ILE A 514 19.95 9.28 20.00
CA ILE A 514 20.42 9.99 21.19
C ILE A 514 21.94 9.82 21.29
N PRO A 515 22.73 10.89 21.08
CA PRO A 515 24.17 10.82 21.32
C PRO A 515 24.48 10.49 22.79
N PRO A 516 25.41 9.54 23.05
CA PRO A 516 25.86 9.23 24.43
C PRO A 516 26.35 10.50 25.16
N LYS A 517 26.08 10.59 26.45
CA LYS A 517 26.46 11.76 27.25
C LYS A 517 27.98 11.83 27.52
N GLU A 518 28.61 10.69 27.43
CA GLU A 518 30.04 10.49 27.70
C GLU A 518 30.94 10.99 26.55
N LEU A 519 30.36 11.19 25.36
CA LEU A 519 31.07 11.65 24.19
C LEU A 519 30.89 13.17 23.96
N PRO A 520 31.89 13.85 23.41
CA PRO A 520 31.81 15.30 23.13
C PRO A 520 30.68 15.59 22.14
N ARG A 521 29.81 16.57 22.45
CA ARG A 521 28.74 17.01 21.58
C ARG A 521 29.13 18.26 20.79
N ALA A 522 29.28 18.15 19.50
CA ALA A 522 29.36 19.29 18.59
C ALA A 522 27.93 19.67 18.10
N SER A 523 27.79 20.88 17.60
CA SER A 523 26.50 21.37 17.07
C SER A 523 26.00 20.56 15.84
N ASP A 524 26.88 19.84 15.15
CA ASP A 524 26.60 19.03 13.98
C ASP A 524 26.55 17.51 14.26
N THR A 525 26.70 17.08 15.52
CA THR A 525 26.75 15.65 15.90
C THR A 525 25.54 14.89 15.38
N VAL A 526 24.31 15.39 15.58
CA VAL A 526 23.07 14.76 15.11
C VAL A 526 23.04 14.76 13.57
N LEU A 527 23.36 15.87 12.94
CA LEU A 527 23.43 15.99 11.48
C LEU A 527 24.38 14.95 10.85
N ARG A 528 25.57 14.79 11.43
CA ARG A 528 26.58 13.80 10.99
C ARG A 528 26.09 12.38 11.21
N SER A 529 25.35 12.13 12.30
CA SER A 529 24.72 10.83 12.56
C SER A 529 23.72 10.46 11.47
N LEU A 530 22.78 11.34 11.15
CA LEU A 530 21.81 11.11 10.08
C LEU A 530 22.50 10.91 8.73
N LYS A 531 23.47 11.77 8.40
CA LYS A 531 24.24 11.66 7.15
C LYS A 531 24.95 10.31 7.03
N ARG A 532 25.53 9.82 8.13
CA ARG A 532 26.20 8.51 8.16
C ARG A 532 25.19 7.38 7.90
N LEU A 533 24.03 7.39 8.54
CA LEU A 533 22.99 6.36 8.36
C LEU A 533 22.44 6.38 6.93
N TYR A 534 22.19 7.54 6.34
CA TYR A 534 21.84 7.64 4.92
C TYR A 534 22.93 7.09 3.99
N ASN A 535 24.21 7.29 4.31
CA ASN A 535 25.33 6.73 3.53
C ASN A 535 25.41 5.19 3.63
N LEU A 536 24.85 4.60 4.69
CA LEU A 536 24.72 3.15 4.86
C LEU A 536 23.46 2.59 4.18
N GLY A 537 22.65 3.43 3.54
CA GLY A 537 21.41 3.02 2.89
C GLY A 537 20.22 2.86 3.86
N ILE A 538 20.29 3.39 5.07
CA ILE A 538 19.21 3.33 6.08
C ILE A 538 18.37 4.60 5.95
N TYR A 539 17.11 4.44 5.51
CA TYR A 539 16.15 5.51 5.25
C TYR A 539 14.87 5.27 6.07
N PRO A 540 14.84 5.65 7.35
CA PRO A 540 13.65 5.46 8.18
C PRO A 540 12.53 6.42 7.71
N GLU A 541 11.28 5.97 7.80
CA GLU A 541 10.14 6.82 7.48
C GLU A 541 10.00 7.98 8.46
N TRP A 542 10.40 7.78 9.72
CA TRP A 542 10.31 8.75 10.79
C TRP A 542 11.62 8.86 11.55
N TRP A 543 12.00 10.10 11.89
CA TRP A 543 13.06 10.36 12.86
C TRP A 543 12.46 10.87 14.17
N LYS A 544 13.10 10.53 15.29
CA LYS A 544 12.81 11.13 16.59
C LYS A 544 14.10 11.71 17.14
N LEU A 545 14.14 13.04 17.28
CA LEU A 545 15.37 13.79 17.54
C LEU A 545 15.18 14.73 18.76
N GLU A 546 16.29 15.04 19.42
CA GLU A 546 16.30 15.99 20.54
C GLU A 546 15.98 17.43 20.06
N PRO A 547 15.49 18.30 20.95
CA PRO A 547 15.36 19.72 20.67
C PRO A 547 16.67 20.33 20.23
N MET A 548 16.66 21.13 19.19
CA MET A 548 17.83 21.73 18.57
C MET A 548 17.60 23.22 18.31
N SER A 549 18.67 23.98 18.04
CA SER A 549 18.57 25.38 17.59
C SER A 549 17.94 25.48 16.20
N THR A 550 17.43 26.65 15.83
CA THR A 550 16.84 26.90 14.51
C THR A 550 17.84 26.60 13.38
N GLY A 551 19.13 26.96 13.53
CA GLY A 551 20.14 26.66 12.51
C GLY A 551 20.42 25.16 12.34
N GLN A 552 20.35 24.38 13.41
CA GLN A 552 20.47 22.91 13.34
C GLN A 552 19.25 22.30 12.64
N TRP A 553 18.04 22.78 12.93
CA TRP A 553 16.82 22.35 12.23
C TRP A 553 16.90 22.61 10.74
N GLN A 554 17.36 23.81 10.33
CA GLN A 554 17.55 24.13 8.91
C GLN A 554 18.54 23.18 8.22
N ALA A 555 19.63 22.81 8.91
CA ALA A 555 20.61 21.86 8.37
C ALA A 555 20.03 20.43 8.26
N ILE A 556 19.22 20.00 9.23
CA ILE A 556 18.52 18.70 9.19
C ILE A 556 17.48 18.68 8.06
N ASP A 557 16.66 19.74 7.92
CA ASP A 557 15.71 19.87 6.83
C ASP A 557 16.39 19.73 5.47
N ALA A 558 17.49 20.49 5.25
CA ALA A 558 18.24 20.44 4.00
C ALA A 558 18.78 19.03 3.70
N LEU A 559 19.37 18.37 4.70
CA LEU A 559 19.89 17.01 4.56
C LEU A 559 18.80 16.01 4.20
N ILE A 560 17.66 16.05 4.90
CA ILE A 560 16.57 15.08 4.67
C ILE A 560 15.94 15.32 3.31
N VAL A 561 15.64 16.56 2.94
CA VAL A 561 15.07 16.88 1.62
C VAL A 561 16.00 16.44 0.48
N GLU A 562 17.32 16.60 0.65
CA GLU A 562 18.30 16.17 -0.34
C GLU A 562 18.41 14.64 -0.45
N ARG A 563 18.46 13.94 0.70
CA ARG A 563 18.81 12.51 0.75
C ARG A 563 17.59 11.59 0.77
N ASP A 564 16.48 12.03 1.33
CA ASP A 564 15.27 11.26 1.50
C ASP A 564 14.00 12.13 1.36
N PRO A 565 13.63 12.52 0.14
CA PRO A 565 12.44 13.31 -0.11
C PRO A 565 11.13 12.58 0.29
N TYR A 566 11.22 11.29 0.61
CA TYR A 566 10.09 10.47 1.05
C TYR A 566 10.04 10.27 2.57
N CYS A 567 10.96 10.87 3.33
CA CYS A 567 10.87 10.91 4.79
C CYS A 567 9.54 11.53 5.22
N ARG A 568 8.81 10.87 6.09
CA ARG A 568 7.48 11.29 6.51
C ARG A 568 7.51 12.39 7.57
N GLY A 569 8.60 12.46 8.32
CA GLY A 569 8.80 13.55 9.25
C GLY A 569 9.72 13.26 10.40
N VAL A 570 9.95 14.31 11.19
CA VAL A 570 10.72 14.28 12.42
C VAL A 570 9.81 14.62 13.59
N LEU A 571 9.93 13.86 14.69
CA LEU A 571 9.24 14.10 15.95
C LEU A 571 10.25 14.60 17.00
N VAL A 572 9.90 15.66 17.73
CA VAL A 572 10.71 16.17 18.83
C VAL A 572 10.55 15.26 20.04
N LEU A 573 11.66 14.81 20.62
CA LEU A 573 11.64 14.02 21.87
C LEU A 573 11.69 14.90 23.14
N GLY A 574 11.26 14.34 24.27
CA GLY A 574 11.04 15.11 25.50
C GLY A 574 12.19 15.15 26.49
N GLN A 575 12.96 14.06 26.67
CA GLN A 575 14.07 13.91 27.66
C GLN A 575 13.75 14.38 29.10
N SER A 576 12.51 14.27 29.57
CA SER A 576 12.05 14.82 30.87
C SER A 576 12.14 16.35 30.98
N ALA A 577 12.21 17.07 29.84
CA ALA A 577 12.17 18.52 29.84
C ALA A 577 10.81 19.05 30.35
N THR A 578 10.83 20.22 30.95
CA THR A 578 9.61 20.94 31.35
C THR A 578 8.81 21.39 30.10
N ILE A 579 7.52 21.68 30.29
CA ILE A 579 6.67 22.22 29.21
C ILE A 579 7.25 23.51 28.62
N ALA A 580 7.88 24.35 29.45
CA ALA A 580 8.52 25.59 29.01
C ALA A 580 9.73 25.33 28.10
N GLU A 581 10.58 24.37 28.45
CA GLU A 581 11.73 23.95 27.64
C GLU A 581 11.28 23.31 26.32
N LEU A 582 10.27 22.44 26.36
CA LEU A 582 9.68 21.85 25.16
C LEU A 582 9.06 22.93 24.24
N SER A 583 8.36 23.91 24.82
CA SER A 583 7.82 25.05 24.04
C SER A 583 8.93 25.89 23.38
N ALA A 584 10.10 26.03 24.04
CA ALA A 584 11.25 26.66 23.43
C ALA A 584 11.83 25.83 22.26
N GLY A 585 11.91 24.50 22.42
CA GLY A 585 12.28 23.57 21.36
C GLY A 585 11.33 23.61 20.16
N PHE A 586 10.04 23.67 20.42
CA PHE A 586 9.02 23.82 19.36
C PHE A 586 9.16 25.14 18.60
N ARG A 587 9.45 26.25 19.30
CA ARG A 587 9.76 27.55 18.66
C ARG A 587 10.98 27.47 17.75
N ALA A 588 12.01 26.74 18.15
CA ALA A 588 13.21 26.55 17.33
C ALA A 588 12.93 25.73 16.06
N ALA A 589 11.96 24.81 16.13
CA ALA A 589 11.55 23.96 15.01
C ALA A 589 10.41 24.54 14.16
N ARG A 590 9.92 25.74 14.46
CA ARG A 590 8.68 26.29 13.86
C ARG A 590 8.72 26.39 12.34
N ASP A 591 9.89 26.73 11.78
CA ASP A 591 10.07 26.94 10.33
C ASP A 591 10.53 25.66 9.61
N SER A 592 10.75 24.57 10.33
CA SER A 592 11.08 23.27 9.76
C SER A 592 9.90 22.69 8.97
N THR A 593 10.15 22.28 7.75
CA THR A 593 9.15 21.69 6.85
C THR A 593 8.93 20.20 7.09
N ILE A 594 9.90 19.56 7.76
CA ILE A 594 9.85 18.10 8.03
C ILE A 594 9.51 17.78 9.48
N CYS A 595 9.59 18.74 10.41
CA CYS A 595 9.20 18.53 11.81
C CYS A 595 7.67 18.51 11.91
N ARG A 596 7.10 17.32 12.23
CA ARG A 596 5.66 17.06 12.19
C ARG A 596 4.99 17.04 13.56
N GLY A 597 5.75 17.19 14.66
CA GLY A 597 5.16 17.12 15.98
C GLY A 597 6.16 16.65 17.02
N PHE A 598 5.64 15.93 18.01
CA PHE A 598 6.44 15.47 19.11
C PHE A 598 6.07 14.05 19.58
N ALA A 599 7.01 13.40 20.25
CA ALA A 599 6.77 12.16 20.98
C ALA A 599 7.35 12.32 22.41
N VAL A 600 6.49 12.70 23.36
CA VAL A 600 6.86 13.07 24.73
C VAL A 600 6.22 12.12 25.73
N GLY A 601 6.96 11.72 26.75
CA GLY A 601 6.51 10.74 27.73
C GLY A 601 6.54 11.25 29.16
N ARG A 602 7.71 11.22 29.82
CA ARG A 602 7.89 11.45 31.27
C ARG A 602 7.27 12.75 31.75
N THR A 603 7.41 13.82 31.00
CA THR A 603 6.78 15.13 31.32
C THR A 603 5.27 15.02 31.50
N ILE A 604 4.63 14.07 30.81
CA ILE A 604 3.18 13.84 30.88
C ILE A 604 2.85 12.87 32.02
N PHE A 605 3.51 11.69 32.07
CA PHE A 605 3.04 10.58 32.88
C PHE A 605 3.71 10.44 34.26
N GLU A 606 4.95 10.89 34.44
CA GLU A 606 5.78 10.45 35.59
C GLU A 606 5.14 10.77 36.95
N GLU A 607 4.73 12.01 37.14
CA GLU A 607 4.14 12.45 38.40
C GLU A 607 2.73 11.87 38.64
N PRO A 608 1.78 11.92 37.67
CA PRO A 608 0.47 11.27 37.83
C PRO A 608 0.58 9.76 38.09
N SER A 609 1.49 9.06 37.41
CA SER A 609 1.69 7.62 37.62
C SER A 609 2.20 7.29 39.01
N ARG A 610 3.15 8.08 39.55
CA ARG A 610 3.67 7.90 40.93
C ARG A 610 2.55 7.98 41.94
N ARG A 611 1.67 8.97 41.81
CA ARG A 611 0.53 9.18 42.72
C ARG A 611 -0.52 8.07 42.61
N TRP A 612 -0.82 7.65 41.39
CA TRP A 612 -1.77 6.58 41.16
C TRP A 612 -1.27 5.23 41.66
N LEU A 613 -0.02 4.87 41.40
CA LEU A 613 0.61 3.65 41.93
C LEU A 613 0.67 3.63 43.46
N ALA A 614 0.81 4.79 44.10
CA ALA A 614 0.77 4.93 45.56
C ALA A 614 -0.66 4.98 46.13
N GLY A 615 -1.71 4.88 45.29
CA GLY A 615 -3.10 4.97 45.71
C GLY A 615 -3.54 6.37 46.17
N ALA A 616 -2.77 7.42 45.84
CA ALA A 616 -3.08 8.81 46.24
C ALA A 616 -4.10 9.48 45.29
N ILE A 617 -4.30 8.96 44.11
CA ILE A 617 -5.35 9.39 43.14
C ILE A 617 -6.01 8.17 42.52
N ASP A 618 -7.26 8.33 42.11
CA ASP A 618 -8.02 7.32 41.37
C ASP A 618 -7.79 7.39 39.86
N ASP A 619 -8.45 6.50 39.12
CA ASP A 619 -8.35 6.37 37.65
C ASP A 619 -8.81 7.65 36.97
N GLU A 620 -9.91 8.26 37.41
CA GLU A 620 -10.47 9.47 36.79
C GLU A 620 -9.51 10.66 36.95
N MET A 621 -8.89 10.79 38.09
CA MET A 621 -7.92 11.85 38.38
C MET A 621 -6.65 11.63 37.54
N LEU A 622 -6.16 10.38 37.40
CA LEU A 622 -5.03 10.05 36.55
C LEU A 622 -5.29 10.45 35.10
N ILE A 623 -6.43 10.01 34.55
CA ILE A 623 -6.82 10.32 33.16
C ILE A 623 -6.88 11.84 32.98
N ARG A 624 -7.49 12.57 33.90
CA ARG A 624 -7.63 14.03 33.83
C ARG A 624 -6.27 14.74 33.84
N GLU A 625 -5.36 14.33 34.73
CA GLU A 625 -4.05 14.98 34.86
C GLU A 625 -3.15 14.67 33.63
N VAL A 626 -3.13 13.43 33.15
CA VAL A 626 -2.40 13.03 31.96
C VAL A 626 -2.93 13.77 30.72
N ARG A 627 -4.24 13.81 30.56
CA ARG A 627 -4.92 14.55 29.50
C ARG A 627 -4.54 16.02 29.53
N ALA A 628 -4.65 16.69 30.68
CA ALA A 628 -4.35 18.12 30.81
C ALA A 628 -2.91 18.44 30.38
N LYS A 629 -1.92 17.62 30.80
CA LYS A 629 -0.52 17.80 30.41
C LYS A 629 -0.31 17.56 28.91
N PHE A 630 -0.99 16.57 28.33
CA PHE A 630 -0.89 16.29 26.89
C PHE A 630 -1.51 17.41 26.07
N GLU A 631 -2.69 17.90 26.45
CA GLU A 631 -3.36 19.06 25.82
C GLU A 631 -2.49 20.33 25.88
N MET A 632 -1.84 20.61 27.03
CA MET A 632 -0.92 21.75 27.14
C MET A 632 0.24 21.69 26.15
N LEU A 633 0.79 20.50 25.87
CA LEU A 633 1.86 20.34 24.87
C LEU A 633 1.35 20.54 23.43
N ILE A 634 0.15 20.04 23.13
CA ILE A 634 -0.49 20.23 21.82
C ILE A 634 -0.76 21.72 21.59
N ASP A 635 -1.29 22.40 22.60
CA ASP A 635 -1.55 23.85 22.53
C ASP A 635 -0.25 24.65 22.35
N ALA A 636 0.81 24.27 23.09
CA ALA A 636 2.12 24.90 22.93
C ALA A 636 2.72 24.70 21.52
N TRP A 637 2.55 23.53 20.94
CA TRP A 637 2.95 23.24 19.56
C TRP A 637 2.14 24.10 18.56
N ARG A 638 0.82 24.06 18.65
CA ARG A 638 -0.08 24.78 17.72
C ARG A 638 0.09 26.29 17.82
N ALA A 639 0.28 26.84 19.02
CA ALA A 639 0.53 28.26 19.22
C ALA A 639 1.75 28.78 18.44
N VAL A 640 2.80 27.97 18.40
CA VAL A 640 4.04 28.31 17.69
C VAL A 640 3.85 28.26 16.16
N ARG A 641 3.11 27.26 15.65
CA ARG A 641 2.89 27.08 14.21
C ARG A 641 1.91 28.12 13.62
N ARG A 642 0.86 28.52 14.35
CA ARG A 642 -0.10 29.54 13.90
C ARG A 642 0.51 30.92 13.67
N VAL A 643 1.56 31.28 14.39
CA VAL A 643 2.26 32.56 14.24
C VAL A 643 3.05 32.65 12.93
N GLY A 644 3.38 31.52 12.30
CA GLY A 644 4.16 31.46 11.05
C GLY A 644 3.33 31.42 9.76
N GLN A 645 2.00 31.30 9.82
CA GLN A 645 1.16 31.37 8.61
C GLN A 645 0.78 32.82 8.32
N PRO A 646 1.05 33.35 7.09
CA PRO A 646 0.50 34.64 6.69
C PRO A 646 -1.02 34.55 6.70
N GLN A 647 -1.69 35.49 7.38
CA GLN A 647 -3.14 35.67 7.30
C GLN A 647 -3.50 35.98 5.83
N GLY A 648 -4.02 35.00 5.10
CA GLY A 648 -4.54 35.25 3.76
C GLY A 648 -4.34 34.05 2.81
N ALA A 649 -5.20 33.06 2.91
CA ALA A 649 -5.70 32.28 1.77
C ALA A 649 -6.96 31.56 2.21
N VAL A 650 -8.05 32.32 2.31
CA VAL A 650 -9.41 31.79 2.20
C VAL A 650 -9.77 31.93 0.73
N ALA A 651 -9.81 30.84 -0.03
CA ALA A 651 -10.63 30.66 -1.24
C ALA A 651 -10.68 29.14 -1.56
#